data_c39f503820e1861ba4526f62c442dc63
#
_entry.id   c39f503820e1861ba4526f62c442dc63
#
_cell.length_a   1.000
_cell.length_b   1.000
_cell.length_c   1.000
_cell.angle_alpha   90.00
_cell.angle_beta   90.00
_cell.angle_gamma   90.00
#
_symmetry.space_group_name_H-M   'P 1'
#
loop_
_entity.id
_entity.type
_entity.pdbx_description
1 polymer ?
#
loop_
_entity_poly.entity_id
_entity_poly.type
_entity_poly.pdbx_seq_one_letter_code
_entity_poly.pdbx_strand_id
1 'polypeptide(L)'
;MAKAADRYFKVDPWKVVEEGFSPDYGLVSESVFSLANEYMGARGYFEEGYSGERLLGSYFNGVYERRKAEAQGYKGIVQETEFMVNSVDWLYLRIQAGEEKLDLAKSAFKNFKRELDLKTGLLTRSFVWKTEKGSLQIKLERLISMVENERAAQRVTISSTNYHGIVTIQAGLDFNTTHGGEKMALWKVTDRDADEQSCILRAQTINTGIEVTSSCRFSGSVTEIGKATRVIQEKLAAYSYELTLSAGQEVTLEKEICNLTPLSPLDDAGKERFSFDRIYEENASWWKQTWEKSDIEIQGDEENQQGIRFCVFQMYQTYHGAVKGTNIGAKGRTGEAYNGNAFWDTETYCLPFFLFHDKTAAENLLYFRYETLDEARERAQMLDCKGAFYPIATISGRECCNLWQHASLQLQASTAVAYGIWLYEKITGDTTFTSEYGLPIRIEVCRMLATRGDYNAEHTRYGFYGVMGPDEFQMMVNHNCYTNYMGQFTLRYTLRVLQQMKAKDPEQLQRISEQLELTEEECRDWQEKADAMHIPYDEERKLFEQHVGYFDLPHIDVDAIPIEEFPLYHHWTYDRIYRNDMIKQPDVLMFLFLFNSRFSQDVLKANYEFYEPRCIHESSLSPSVHSILAAQLGKEKEAFDFFGFATRMDLDNYNRNSGEGLHTTSIAAAWMNIVYGFGGLRSDAEVLTLRPTIPEKWNSYRFRIVYRGEILCVCVEKERVSLQTLNGGSLSILFYDQPIEVTGEEKWFAIPKNN
;
A
#
# COMPACT_ATOMS: atom_id res chain seq x y z
N MET A 1 -16.60 -16.71 9.61
CA MET A 1 -15.86 -16.92 8.33
C MET A 1 -14.60 -17.73 8.62
N ALA A 2 -14.53 -18.99 8.22
CA ALA A 2 -13.35 -19.82 8.42
C ALA A 2 -12.55 -19.89 7.11
N LYS A 3 -11.77 -18.83 6.81
CA LYS A 3 -10.71 -18.99 5.82
C LYS A 3 -9.56 -19.73 6.48
N ALA A 4 -9.11 -20.85 5.88
CA ALA A 4 -8.01 -21.62 6.41
C ALA A 4 -6.69 -20.90 6.17
N ALA A 5 -5.92 -20.64 7.23
CA ALA A 5 -4.58 -20.11 7.12
C ALA A 5 -3.62 -21.18 6.58
N ASP A 6 -2.83 -20.82 5.58
CA ASP A 6 -1.72 -21.62 5.09
C ASP A 6 -0.44 -21.25 5.84
N ARG A 7 -0.22 -21.82 7.01
CA ARG A 7 0.94 -21.49 7.89
C ARG A 7 2.23 -22.10 7.36
N TYR A 8 2.79 -21.46 6.37
CA TYR A 8 4.01 -21.91 5.69
C TYR A 8 5.30 -21.35 6.30
N PHE A 9 5.31 -20.06 6.63
CA PHE A 9 6.48 -19.39 7.20
C PHE A 9 6.63 -19.65 8.70
N LYS A 10 7.88 -19.71 9.16
CA LYS A 10 8.18 -19.84 10.60
C LYS A 10 7.87 -18.53 11.33
N VAL A 11 7.34 -18.67 12.53
CA VAL A 11 7.07 -17.52 13.40
C VAL A 11 8.38 -17.06 14.05
N ASP A 12 8.73 -15.81 13.80
CA ASP A 12 9.83 -15.08 14.45
C ASP A 12 9.43 -13.59 14.53
N PRO A 13 9.48 -12.94 15.69
CA PRO A 13 9.01 -11.56 15.85
C PRO A 13 9.73 -10.52 15.00
N TRP A 14 10.92 -10.83 14.45
CA TRP A 14 11.74 -9.91 13.66
C TRP A 14 12.14 -10.42 12.29
N LYS A 15 11.69 -11.60 11.93
CA LYS A 15 12.07 -12.22 10.66
C LYS A 15 10.89 -12.91 10.00
N VAL A 16 10.94 -12.96 8.66
CA VAL A 16 10.16 -13.93 7.90
C VAL A 16 11.12 -15.02 7.47
N VAL A 17 10.81 -16.27 7.81
CA VAL A 17 11.70 -17.42 7.60
C VAL A 17 10.97 -18.52 6.85
N GLU A 18 11.55 -18.95 5.72
CA GLU A 18 11.16 -20.12 4.95
C GLU A 18 12.24 -21.20 5.09
N GLU A 19 11.86 -22.36 5.59
CA GLU A 19 12.73 -23.54 5.69
C GLU A 19 12.21 -24.67 4.79
N GLY A 20 13.05 -25.08 3.84
CA GLY A 20 12.62 -25.90 2.72
C GLY A 20 12.00 -25.06 1.62
N PHE A 21 11.89 -25.61 0.43
CA PHE A 21 11.28 -24.94 -0.72
C PHE A 21 10.14 -25.80 -1.27
N SER A 22 8.95 -25.20 -1.38
CA SER A 22 7.81 -25.79 -2.07
C SER A 22 7.49 -24.97 -3.32
N PRO A 23 7.50 -25.57 -4.52
CA PRO A 23 7.09 -24.87 -5.74
C PRO A 23 5.67 -24.30 -5.65
N ASP A 24 4.74 -24.95 -4.94
CA ASP A 24 3.35 -24.49 -4.78
C ASP A 24 3.24 -23.16 -4.03
N TYR A 25 4.25 -22.83 -3.22
CA TYR A 25 4.38 -21.56 -2.51
C TYR A 25 5.31 -20.55 -3.19
N GLY A 26 5.88 -20.91 -4.36
CA GLY A 26 6.88 -20.10 -5.05
C GLY A 26 6.47 -18.64 -5.23
N LEU A 27 5.30 -18.40 -5.83
CA LEU A 27 4.79 -17.04 -6.09
C LEU A 27 4.45 -16.28 -4.81
N VAL A 28 3.90 -16.95 -3.78
CA VAL A 28 3.62 -16.33 -2.47
C VAL A 28 4.93 -15.89 -1.80
N SER A 29 5.92 -16.78 -1.79
CA SER A 29 7.25 -16.47 -1.27
C SER A 29 7.91 -15.32 -2.03
N GLU A 30 7.79 -15.28 -3.37
CA GLU A 30 8.29 -14.14 -4.16
C GLU A 30 7.68 -12.81 -3.73
N SER A 31 6.39 -12.77 -3.41
CA SER A 31 5.72 -11.56 -2.90
C SER A 31 6.18 -11.20 -1.49
N VAL A 32 6.18 -12.18 -0.57
CA VAL A 32 6.49 -11.95 0.86
C VAL A 32 7.95 -11.55 1.07
N PHE A 33 8.87 -12.10 0.28
CA PHE A 33 10.31 -11.75 0.31
C PHE A 33 10.69 -10.63 -0.66
N SER A 34 9.73 -9.82 -1.12
CA SER A 34 10.02 -8.60 -1.88
C SER A 34 10.77 -7.58 -1.04
N LEU A 35 11.72 -6.88 -1.66
CA LEU A 35 12.38 -5.70 -1.11
C LEU A 35 12.03 -4.47 -1.93
N ALA A 36 11.84 -3.33 -1.26
CA ALA A 36 11.59 -2.06 -1.91
C ALA A 36 12.03 -0.88 -1.03
N ASN A 37 12.04 0.33 -1.61
CA ASN A 37 12.34 1.59 -0.93
C ASN A 37 11.51 2.76 -1.50
N GLU A 38 10.24 2.52 -1.87
CA GLU A 38 9.38 3.47 -2.58
C GLU A 38 9.81 3.74 -4.03
N TYR A 39 11.09 4.08 -4.27
CA TYR A 39 11.62 4.40 -5.59
C TYR A 39 11.71 3.15 -6.49
N MET A 40 12.26 2.06 -5.97
CA MET A 40 12.33 0.78 -6.67
C MET A 40 11.94 -0.39 -5.80
N GLY A 41 11.64 -1.53 -6.42
CA GLY A 41 11.37 -2.78 -5.74
C GLY A 41 11.69 -3.98 -6.59
N ALA A 42 12.05 -5.08 -5.93
CA ALA A 42 12.28 -6.38 -6.56
C ALA A 42 11.60 -7.48 -5.76
N ARG A 43 10.88 -8.36 -6.47
CA ARG A 43 10.26 -9.54 -5.85
C ARG A 43 11.32 -10.52 -5.34
N GLY A 44 10.90 -11.42 -4.48
CA GLY A 44 11.75 -12.46 -3.90
C GLY A 44 12.10 -13.60 -4.86
N TYR A 45 12.20 -13.39 -6.18
CA TYR A 45 12.55 -14.41 -7.16
C TYR A 45 14.00 -14.90 -7.03
N PHE A 46 14.31 -16.03 -7.66
CA PHE A 46 15.64 -16.62 -7.67
C PHE A 46 16.51 -15.98 -8.75
N GLU A 47 17.53 -15.27 -8.32
CA GLU A 47 18.44 -14.47 -9.15
C GLU A 47 19.22 -15.34 -10.16
N GLU A 48 19.58 -16.57 -9.78
CA GLU A 48 20.31 -17.54 -10.62
C GLU A 48 19.44 -18.11 -11.74
N GLY A 49 18.15 -17.79 -11.75
CA GLY A 49 17.17 -18.29 -12.69
C GLY A 49 16.44 -19.52 -12.14
N TYR A 50 15.19 -19.63 -12.54
CA TYR A 50 14.30 -20.70 -12.13
C TYR A 50 13.38 -21.08 -13.30
N SER A 51 13.34 -22.34 -13.70
CA SER A 51 12.51 -22.81 -14.83
C SER A 51 11.11 -23.24 -14.44
N GLY A 52 10.77 -23.26 -13.15
CA GLY A 52 9.43 -23.45 -12.65
C GLY A 52 8.58 -22.16 -12.75
N GLU A 53 7.39 -22.19 -12.18
CA GLU A 53 6.49 -21.04 -12.13
C GLU A 53 7.10 -19.92 -11.29
N ARG A 54 7.15 -18.73 -11.88
CA ARG A 54 7.74 -17.52 -11.25
C ARG A 54 7.17 -16.26 -11.84
N LEU A 55 7.25 -15.17 -11.08
CA LEU A 55 7.09 -13.81 -11.56
C LEU A 55 8.36 -13.01 -11.25
N LEU A 56 9.26 -12.90 -12.23
CA LEU A 56 10.39 -11.99 -12.12
C LEU A 56 9.84 -10.56 -12.11
N GLY A 57 9.93 -9.85 -11.00
CA GLY A 57 9.41 -8.51 -10.82
C GLY A 57 10.49 -7.54 -10.38
N SER A 58 10.76 -6.55 -11.20
CA SER A 58 11.62 -5.40 -10.92
C SER A 58 10.89 -4.15 -11.37
N TYR A 59 10.54 -3.29 -10.42
CA TYR A 59 9.65 -2.16 -10.67
C TYR A 59 10.26 -0.86 -10.16
N PHE A 60 10.02 0.23 -10.91
CA PHE A 60 10.41 1.58 -10.52
C PHE A 60 9.18 2.48 -10.42
N ASN A 61 9.14 3.33 -9.41
CA ASN A 61 8.09 4.32 -9.28
C ASN A 61 8.14 5.31 -10.44
N GLY A 62 6.98 5.71 -10.94
CA GLY A 62 6.89 6.61 -12.09
C GLY A 62 7.30 5.99 -13.44
N VAL A 63 7.65 4.69 -13.49
CA VAL A 63 7.97 3.99 -14.73
C VAL A 63 6.80 3.09 -15.12
N TYR A 64 6.10 3.47 -16.16
CA TYR A 64 4.89 2.79 -16.61
C TYR A 64 4.81 2.77 -18.13
N GLU A 65 3.98 1.89 -18.65
CA GLU A 65 3.67 1.80 -20.06
C GLU A 65 2.19 2.09 -20.29
N ARG A 66 1.84 2.42 -21.51
CA ARG A 66 0.47 2.72 -21.93
C ARG A 66 -0.01 1.71 -22.95
N ARG A 67 -1.27 1.32 -22.84
CA ARG A 67 -1.94 0.51 -23.83
C ARG A 67 -3.33 1.06 -24.12
N LYS A 68 -3.77 0.90 -25.39
CA LYS A 68 -5.14 1.18 -25.75
C LYS A 68 -6.08 0.19 -25.06
N ALA A 69 -7.14 0.68 -24.47
CA ALA A 69 -8.22 -0.16 -23.97
C ALA A 69 -9.03 -0.70 -25.18
N GLU A 70 -9.54 -1.92 -25.04
CA GLU A 70 -10.57 -2.43 -25.98
C GLU A 70 -11.90 -1.74 -25.69
N ALA A 71 -11.96 -0.44 -25.96
CA ALA A 71 -13.07 0.41 -25.56
C ALA A 71 -13.97 0.72 -26.73
N GLN A 72 -15.27 0.74 -26.48
CA GLN A 72 -16.24 1.30 -27.41
C GLN A 72 -16.15 2.82 -27.40
N GLY A 73 -16.37 3.46 -28.53
CA GLY A 73 -16.23 4.91 -28.72
C GLY A 73 -17.30 5.78 -28.07
N TYR A 74 -17.83 5.38 -26.91
CA TYR A 74 -18.76 6.21 -26.13
C TYR A 74 -17.99 7.25 -25.30
N LYS A 75 -18.58 8.45 -25.18
CA LYS A 75 -18.02 9.51 -24.34
C LYS A 75 -17.87 9.07 -22.90
N GLY A 76 -16.77 9.43 -22.26
CA GLY A 76 -16.49 9.10 -20.87
C GLY A 76 -15.86 7.71 -20.62
N ILE A 77 -15.87 6.83 -21.64
CA ILE A 77 -15.19 5.54 -21.54
C ILE A 77 -13.67 5.74 -21.67
N VAL A 78 -12.91 5.07 -20.79
CA VAL A 78 -11.44 5.10 -20.79
C VAL A 78 -10.91 4.47 -22.08
N GLN A 79 -10.09 5.20 -22.83
CA GLN A 79 -9.56 4.76 -24.12
C GLN A 79 -8.13 4.21 -24.02
N GLU A 80 -7.39 4.62 -23.00
CA GLU A 80 -6.02 4.17 -22.71
C GLU A 80 -5.89 3.88 -21.23
N THR A 81 -5.09 2.87 -20.89
CA THR A 81 -4.73 2.53 -19.51
C THR A 81 -3.24 2.52 -19.34
N GLU A 82 -2.79 2.81 -18.12
CA GLU A 82 -1.41 2.76 -17.73
C GLU A 82 -1.16 1.55 -16.82
N PHE A 83 0.01 0.97 -16.94
CA PHE A 83 0.43 -0.12 -16.06
C PHE A 83 1.91 0.02 -15.71
N MET A 84 2.24 -0.25 -14.45
CA MET A 84 3.61 -0.34 -13.97
C MET A 84 4.30 -1.48 -14.71
N VAL A 85 5.36 -1.15 -15.44
CA VAL A 85 6.04 -2.13 -16.28
C VAL A 85 7.16 -2.86 -15.52
N ASN A 86 7.24 -4.17 -15.72
CA ASN A 86 8.39 -4.94 -15.26
C ASN A 86 9.63 -4.48 -16.02
N SER A 87 10.67 -4.08 -15.30
CA SER A 87 11.86 -3.42 -15.81
C SER A 87 13.08 -4.35 -15.80
N VAL A 88 14.27 -3.77 -15.80
CA VAL A 88 15.55 -4.49 -15.83
C VAL A 88 15.68 -5.51 -14.69
N ASP A 89 16.08 -6.74 -15.02
CA ASP A 89 16.60 -7.69 -14.03
C ASP A 89 18.01 -7.28 -13.61
N TRP A 90 18.08 -6.37 -12.65
CA TRP A 90 19.36 -5.91 -12.09
C TRP A 90 19.95 -6.91 -11.08
N LEU A 91 19.21 -7.99 -10.72
CA LEU A 91 19.71 -9.13 -9.92
C LEU A 91 20.29 -10.25 -10.77
N TYR A 92 20.26 -10.13 -12.11
CA TYR A 92 20.66 -11.18 -13.03
C TYR A 92 21.94 -11.89 -12.61
N LEU A 93 21.84 -13.19 -12.41
CA LEU A 93 22.90 -14.10 -12.02
C LEU A 93 22.68 -15.45 -12.71
N ARG A 94 23.76 -16.13 -13.10
CA ARG A 94 23.77 -17.53 -13.52
C ARG A 94 24.97 -18.22 -12.93
N ILE A 95 24.78 -19.42 -12.36
CA ILE A 95 25.84 -20.22 -11.75
C ILE A 95 25.88 -21.57 -12.43
N GLN A 96 27.08 -22.03 -12.81
CA GLN A 96 27.29 -23.31 -13.45
C GLN A 96 28.49 -24.00 -12.79
N ALA A 97 28.40 -25.31 -12.55
CA ALA A 97 29.45 -26.16 -12.01
C ALA A 97 29.77 -27.26 -13.02
N GLY A 98 30.89 -27.13 -13.73
CA GLY A 98 31.19 -27.97 -14.91
C GLY A 98 30.09 -27.79 -15.97
N GLU A 99 29.40 -28.85 -16.33
CA GLU A 99 28.29 -28.82 -17.31
C GLU A 99 26.94 -28.56 -16.67
N GLU A 100 26.81 -28.62 -15.34
CA GLU A 100 25.55 -28.48 -14.63
C GLU A 100 25.23 -26.99 -14.36
N LYS A 101 24.04 -26.55 -14.80
CA LYS A 101 23.50 -25.22 -14.50
C LYS A 101 22.65 -25.27 -13.24
N LEU A 102 22.83 -24.32 -12.34
CA LEU A 102 22.01 -24.19 -11.15
C LEU A 102 20.60 -23.71 -11.56
N ASP A 103 19.60 -24.54 -11.26
CA ASP A 103 18.17 -24.30 -11.43
C ASP A 103 17.42 -25.12 -10.40
N LEU A 104 16.88 -24.49 -9.37
CA LEU A 104 16.24 -25.22 -8.25
C LEU A 104 14.98 -26.02 -8.66
N ALA A 105 14.43 -25.82 -9.86
CA ALA A 105 13.41 -26.71 -10.40
C ALA A 105 13.95 -28.05 -10.87
N LYS A 106 15.26 -28.17 -11.10
CA LYS A 106 15.91 -29.36 -11.68
C LYS A 106 17.09 -29.86 -10.87
N SER A 107 17.79 -28.96 -10.19
CA SER A 107 18.99 -29.25 -9.41
C SER A 107 18.65 -29.96 -8.10
N ALA A 108 19.42 -30.96 -7.72
CA ALA A 108 19.32 -31.58 -6.41
C ALA A 108 19.95 -30.65 -5.35
N PHE A 109 19.19 -30.31 -4.33
CA PHE A 109 19.66 -29.46 -3.23
C PHE A 109 19.16 -29.93 -1.88
N LYS A 110 19.73 -29.38 -0.80
CA LYS A 110 19.28 -29.60 0.56
C LYS A 110 19.49 -28.36 1.43
N ASN A 111 18.90 -28.35 2.62
CA ASN A 111 19.06 -27.29 3.62
C ASN A 111 18.69 -25.90 3.07
N PHE A 112 17.65 -25.83 2.24
CA PHE A 112 17.15 -24.55 1.74
C PHE A 112 16.61 -23.74 2.90
N LYS A 113 17.08 -22.50 3.00
CA LYS A 113 16.57 -21.49 3.92
C LYS A 113 16.55 -20.13 3.21
N ARG A 114 15.44 -19.37 3.37
CA ARG A 114 15.33 -17.97 2.96
C ARG A 114 14.84 -17.19 4.18
N GLU A 115 15.43 -16.02 4.41
CA GLU A 115 15.19 -15.21 5.60
C GLU A 115 15.22 -13.74 5.23
N LEU A 116 14.16 -13.00 5.60
CA LEU A 116 14.08 -11.55 5.55
C LEU A 116 14.19 -11.02 6.99
N ASP A 117 15.22 -10.24 7.27
CA ASP A 117 15.43 -9.57 8.55
C ASP A 117 14.75 -8.18 8.52
N LEU A 118 13.70 -8.01 9.33
CA LEU A 118 12.91 -6.77 9.39
C LEU A 118 13.65 -5.62 10.08
N LYS A 119 14.78 -5.89 10.75
CA LYS A 119 15.61 -4.85 11.40
C LYS A 119 16.57 -4.17 10.44
N THR A 120 16.88 -4.83 9.32
CA THR A 120 17.93 -4.35 8.41
C THR A 120 17.50 -4.31 6.95
N GLY A 121 16.37 -4.98 6.61
CA GLY A 121 15.95 -5.18 5.23
C GLY A 121 16.85 -6.15 4.47
N LEU A 122 17.70 -6.92 5.15
CA LEU A 122 18.56 -7.92 4.51
C LEU A 122 17.72 -9.17 4.16
N LEU A 123 17.74 -9.53 2.87
CA LEU A 123 17.23 -10.80 2.41
C LEU A 123 18.41 -11.75 2.17
N THR A 124 18.39 -12.88 2.88
CA THR A 124 19.38 -13.97 2.75
C THR A 124 18.71 -15.24 2.29
N ARG A 125 19.35 -15.94 1.33
CA ARG A 125 18.94 -17.27 0.90
C ARG A 125 20.17 -18.18 0.86
N SER A 126 20.04 -19.41 1.39
CA SER A 126 21.14 -20.38 1.40
C SER A 126 20.64 -21.80 1.19
N PHE A 127 21.46 -22.59 0.54
CA PHE A 127 21.22 -24.03 0.31
C PHE A 127 22.53 -24.75 -0.07
N VAL A 128 22.50 -26.07 -0.02
CA VAL A 128 23.60 -26.91 -0.51
C VAL A 128 23.20 -27.51 -1.84
N TRP A 129 23.82 -27.05 -2.93
CA TRP A 129 23.66 -27.64 -4.25
C TRP A 129 24.45 -28.94 -4.38
N LYS A 130 23.83 -30.01 -4.83
CA LYS A 130 24.39 -31.32 -5.10
C LYS A 130 24.71 -31.45 -6.58
N THR A 131 25.96 -31.58 -6.93
CA THR A 131 26.42 -31.84 -8.30
C THR A 131 27.04 -33.21 -8.39
N GLU A 132 27.29 -33.70 -9.62
CA GLU A 132 28.00 -34.96 -9.86
C GLU A 132 29.42 -34.97 -9.27
N LYS A 133 30.10 -33.79 -9.24
CA LYS A 133 31.47 -33.63 -8.77
C LYS A 133 31.61 -33.21 -7.30
N GLY A 134 30.52 -33.18 -6.56
CA GLY A 134 30.50 -32.80 -5.15
C GLY A 134 29.41 -31.81 -4.78
N SER A 135 29.57 -31.13 -3.67
CA SER A 135 28.56 -30.21 -3.12
C SER A 135 29.11 -28.82 -2.94
N LEU A 136 28.32 -27.84 -3.34
CA LEU A 136 28.57 -26.43 -3.17
C LEU A 136 27.54 -25.83 -2.21
N GLN A 137 28.00 -25.13 -1.18
CA GLN A 137 27.16 -24.27 -0.36
C GLN A 137 26.98 -22.95 -1.10
N ILE A 138 25.76 -22.56 -1.39
CA ILE A 138 25.41 -21.29 -2.01
C ILE A 138 24.75 -20.40 -0.97
N LYS A 139 25.22 -19.16 -0.84
CA LYS A 139 24.58 -18.11 -0.05
C LYS A 139 24.40 -16.88 -0.93
N LEU A 140 23.18 -16.36 -0.99
CA LEU A 140 22.81 -15.16 -1.74
C LEU A 140 22.23 -14.15 -0.76
N GLU A 141 22.72 -12.94 -0.82
CA GLU A 141 22.30 -11.82 0.02
C GLU A 141 21.99 -10.62 -0.86
N ARG A 142 20.94 -9.87 -0.55
CA ARG A 142 20.60 -8.65 -1.27
C ARG A 142 19.96 -7.61 -0.38
N LEU A 143 20.19 -6.35 -0.74
CA LEU A 143 19.69 -5.15 -0.07
C LEU A 143 19.24 -4.13 -1.11
N ILE A 144 18.19 -3.39 -0.79
CA ILE A 144 17.83 -2.12 -1.44
C ILE A 144 18.06 -1.03 -0.42
N SER A 145 18.76 0.05 -0.79
CA SER A 145 19.08 1.14 0.12
C SER A 145 17.83 1.94 0.50
N MET A 146 17.63 2.15 1.79
CA MET A 146 16.60 3.04 2.33
C MET A 146 17.08 4.50 2.44
N VAL A 147 18.36 4.78 2.12
CA VAL A 147 19.00 6.10 2.26
C VAL A 147 19.29 6.71 0.91
N GLU A 148 19.85 5.94 -0.01
CA GLU A 148 20.16 6.34 -1.39
C GLU A 148 19.25 5.53 -2.33
N ASN A 149 18.14 6.10 -2.71
CA ASN A 149 17.02 5.37 -3.32
C ASN A 149 17.36 4.62 -4.62
N GLU A 150 18.33 5.10 -5.37
CA GLU A 150 18.79 4.51 -6.63
C GLU A 150 19.68 3.28 -6.45
N ARG A 151 20.10 2.99 -5.22
CA ARG A 151 21.15 2.01 -4.93
C ARG A 151 20.63 0.70 -4.35
N ALA A 152 21.26 -0.38 -4.81
CA ALA A 152 21.06 -1.72 -4.28
C ALA A 152 22.40 -2.49 -4.30
N ALA A 153 22.46 -3.57 -3.53
CA ALA A 153 23.62 -4.45 -3.53
C ALA A 153 23.20 -5.93 -3.45
N GLN A 154 24.03 -6.76 -4.10
CA GLN A 154 23.91 -8.22 -4.07
C GLN A 154 25.28 -8.83 -3.73
N ARG A 155 25.27 -9.85 -2.86
CA ARG A 155 26.45 -10.65 -2.52
C ARG A 155 26.17 -12.12 -2.73
N VAL A 156 27.06 -12.81 -3.42
CA VAL A 156 26.98 -14.24 -3.69
C VAL A 156 28.23 -14.91 -3.13
N THR A 157 28.05 -15.84 -2.21
CA THR A 157 29.14 -16.65 -1.64
C THR A 157 28.97 -18.10 -2.04
N ILE A 158 30.04 -18.69 -2.60
CA ILE A 158 30.08 -20.10 -2.99
C ILE A 158 31.22 -20.77 -2.22
N SER A 159 30.87 -21.72 -1.37
CA SER A 159 31.86 -22.49 -0.61
C SER A 159 31.81 -23.95 -1.05
N SER A 160 32.97 -24.48 -1.45
CA SER A 160 33.09 -25.89 -1.81
C SER A 160 33.20 -26.76 -0.56
N THR A 161 32.24 -27.64 -0.34
CA THR A 161 32.33 -28.67 0.72
C THR A 161 33.30 -29.77 0.31
N ASN A 162 33.11 -30.34 -0.86
CA ASN A 162 33.91 -31.44 -1.44
C ASN A 162 33.88 -31.41 -2.98
N TYR A 163 33.50 -30.31 -3.58
CA TYR A 163 33.52 -30.12 -5.02
C TYR A 163 34.93 -29.79 -5.50
N HIS A 164 35.30 -30.37 -6.64
CA HIS A 164 36.53 -30.05 -7.35
C HIS A 164 36.21 -29.82 -8.82
N GLY A 165 36.50 -28.64 -9.33
CA GLY A 165 36.27 -28.34 -10.74
C GLY A 165 36.03 -26.88 -11.04
N ILE A 166 35.66 -26.63 -12.28
CA ILE A 166 35.37 -25.30 -12.79
C ILE A 166 33.99 -24.86 -12.31
N VAL A 167 33.89 -23.64 -11.78
CA VAL A 167 32.65 -22.93 -11.53
C VAL A 167 32.63 -21.69 -12.40
N THR A 168 31.51 -21.45 -13.06
CA THR A 168 31.28 -20.24 -13.86
C THR A 168 30.16 -19.44 -13.21
N ILE A 169 30.42 -18.15 -12.97
CA ILE A 169 29.44 -17.20 -12.44
C ILE A 169 29.26 -16.10 -13.48
N GLN A 170 28.06 -15.96 -14.02
CA GLN A 170 27.70 -14.86 -14.91
C GLN A 170 26.76 -13.90 -14.19
N ALA A 171 27.15 -12.64 -14.10
CA ALA A 171 26.37 -11.60 -13.42
C ALA A 171 26.29 -10.33 -14.28
N GLY A 172 25.19 -9.61 -14.22
CA GLY A 172 24.97 -8.43 -15.07
C GLY A 172 23.61 -7.83 -14.95
N LEU A 173 23.13 -7.24 -16.03
CA LEU A 173 21.88 -6.52 -16.18
C LEU A 173 21.12 -7.10 -17.40
N ASP A 174 19.83 -7.38 -17.28
CA ASP A 174 19.04 -8.00 -18.33
C ASP A 174 17.67 -7.31 -18.51
N PHE A 175 17.38 -6.82 -19.73
CA PHE A 175 16.06 -6.31 -20.12
C PHE A 175 15.24 -7.33 -20.92
N ASN A 176 15.59 -8.61 -20.92
CA ASN A 176 14.72 -9.69 -21.42
C ASN A 176 13.61 -10.02 -20.41
N THR A 177 12.95 -8.98 -19.91
CA THR A 177 11.86 -9.10 -18.95
C THR A 177 10.51 -9.05 -19.67
N THR A 178 9.53 -9.74 -19.12
CA THR A 178 8.15 -9.73 -19.59
C THR A 178 7.24 -9.23 -18.47
N HIS A 179 6.12 -8.60 -18.84
CA HIS A 179 5.13 -8.14 -17.89
C HIS A 179 3.95 -9.13 -17.87
N GLY A 180 3.70 -9.77 -16.73
CA GLY A 180 2.60 -10.72 -16.51
C GLY A 180 2.45 -11.74 -17.63
N GLY A 181 1.27 -11.83 -18.18
CA GLY A 181 0.96 -12.65 -19.36
C GLY A 181 1.36 -12.02 -20.71
N GLU A 182 1.85 -10.79 -20.72
CA GLU A 182 2.26 -10.09 -21.93
C GLU A 182 3.55 -10.68 -22.49
N LYS A 183 3.47 -11.29 -23.66
CA LYS A 183 4.66 -11.82 -24.35
C LYS A 183 5.37 -10.74 -25.20
N MET A 184 4.89 -9.50 -25.14
CA MET A 184 5.42 -8.39 -25.92
C MET A 184 6.69 -7.83 -25.30
N ALA A 185 7.61 -7.42 -26.15
CA ALA A 185 8.77 -6.64 -25.73
C ALA A 185 8.30 -5.22 -25.36
N LEU A 186 8.39 -4.84 -24.12
CA LEU A 186 7.99 -3.52 -23.59
C LEU A 186 9.15 -2.53 -23.55
N TRP A 187 10.37 -3.00 -23.85
CA TRP A 187 11.60 -2.23 -23.72
C TRP A 187 12.39 -2.19 -25.04
N LYS A 188 12.84 -0.99 -25.41
CA LYS A 188 13.81 -0.73 -26.45
C LYS A 188 15.13 -0.35 -25.80
N VAL A 189 16.15 -1.19 -25.89
CA VAL A 189 17.51 -0.88 -25.43
C VAL A 189 18.12 0.19 -26.34
N THR A 190 18.59 1.28 -25.76
CA THR A 190 19.18 2.43 -26.45
C THR A 190 20.69 2.46 -26.32
N ASP A 191 21.23 1.95 -25.21
CA ASP A 191 22.68 1.89 -24.98
C ASP A 191 23.04 0.69 -24.11
N ARG A 192 24.24 0.14 -24.32
CA ARG A 192 24.78 -0.97 -23.55
C ARG A 192 26.31 -0.97 -23.63
N ASP A 193 26.94 -1.09 -22.47
CA ASP A 193 28.39 -1.22 -22.39
C ASP A 193 28.78 -2.08 -21.19
N ALA A 194 30.04 -2.54 -21.21
CA ALA A 194 30.68 -3.20 -20.09
C ALA A 194 32.16 -2.90 -20.14
N ASP A 195 32.70 -2.25 -19.12
CA ASP A 195 34.07 -1.80 -19.01
C ASP A 195 34.56 -1.92 -17.57
N GLU A 196 35.87 -2.31 -17.40
CA GLU A 196 36.56 -2.41 -16.10
C GLU A 196 35.72 -3.12 -14.99
N GLN A 197 35.09 -4.25 -15.33
CA GLN A 197 34.22 -5.01 -14.41
C GLN A 197 32.92 -4.25 -14.01
N SER A 198 32.49 -3.32 -14.83
CA SER A 198 31.19 -2.67 -14.71
C SER A 198 30.33 -2.95 -15.94
N CYS A 199 29.02 -2.88 -15.75
CA CYS A 199 28.05 -2.96 -16.83
C CYS A 199 27.10 -1.76 -16.76
N ILE A 200 26.69 -1.27 -17.92
CA ILE A 200 25.62 -0.30 -18.06
C ILE A 200 24.63 -0.76 -19.13
N LEU A 201 23.36 -0.54 -18.87
CA LEU A 201 22.29 -0.88 -19.79
C LEU A 201 21.19 0.19 -19.69
N ARG A 202 20.89 0.83 -20.83
CA ARG A 202 19.89 1.89 -20.92
C ARG A 202 18.77 1.46 -21.84
N ALA A 203 17.54 1.64 -21.43
CA ALA A 203 16.38 1.29 -22.24
C ALA A 203 15.24 2.28 -22.02
N GLN A 204 14.35 2.37 -23.00
CA GLN A 204 13.13 3.17 -22.97
C GLN A 204 11.90 2.29 -23.14
N THR A 205 10.83 2.63 -22.44
CA THR A 205 9.50 2.05 -22.68
C THR A 205 9.03 2.39 -24.09
N ILE A 206 8.25 1.50 -24.71
CA ILE A 206 7.94 1.61 -26.16
C ILE A 206 6.96 2.74 -26.45
N ASN A 207 5.88 2.90 -25.67
CA ASN A 207 4.83 3.89 -25.96
C ASN A 207 5.02 5.18 -25.14
N THR A 208 5.45 5.09 -23.86
CA THR A 208 5.64 6.27 -23.01
C THR A 208 7.01 6.92 -23.16
N GLY A 209 8.02 6.19 -23.67
CA GLY A 209 9.37 6.71 -23.88
C GLY A 209 10.13 6.98 -22.57
N ILE A 210 9.69 6.43 -21.44
CA ILE A 210 10.34 6.60 -20.13
C ILE A 210 11.65 5.84 -20.13
N GLU A 211 12.74 6.54 -19.83
CA GLU A 211 14.07 5.95 -19.82
C GLU A 211 14.44 5.37 -18.43
N VAL A 212 15.06 4.19 -18.44
CA VAL A 212 15.70 3.58 -17.27
C VAL A 212 17.16 3.29 -17.63
N THR A 213 18.08 3.79 -16.80
CA THR A 213 19.49 3.48 -16.87
C THR A 213 19.89 2.63 -15.68
N SER A 214 20.32 1.40 -15.91
CA SER A 214 20.84 0.52 -14.88
C SER A 214 22.34 0.34 -15.06
N SER A 215 23.10 0.43 -13.96
CA SER A 215 24.52 0.14 -13.94
C SER A 215 24.87 -0.79 -12.79
N CYS A 216 25.90 -1.60 -12.96
CA CYS A 216 26.43 -2.39 -11.86
C CYS A 216 27.95 -2.52 -11.96
N ARG A 217 28.58 -2.74 -10.80
CA ARG A 217 30.01 -3.03 -10.65
C ARG A 217 30.22 -4.30 -9.86
N PHE A 218 31.31 -4.97 -10.15
CA PHE A 218 31.67 -6.23 -9.51
C PHE A 218 32.96 -6.10 -8.70
N SER A 219 32.97 -6.75 -7.53
CA SER A 219 34.12 -6.84 -6.62
C SER A 219 34.14 -8.19 -5.91
N GLY A 220 35.15 -8.42 -5.07
CA GLY A 220 35.31 -9.65 -4.31
C GLY A 220 36.28 -10.65 -4.95
N SER A 221 36.54 -11.75 -4.26
CA SER A 221 37.55 -12.74 -4.66
C SER A 221 37.32 -13.37 -6.03
N VAL A 222 36.07 -13.46 -6.48
CA VAL A 222 35.73 -13.94 -7.83
C VAL A 222 36.33 -13.05 -8.90
N THR A 223 36.35 -11.74 -8.72
CA THR A 223 36.89 -10.79 -9.69
C THR A 223 38.43 -10.79 -9.71
N GLU A 224 39.04 -11.20 -8.60
CA GLU A 224 40.53 -11.25 -8.46
C GLU A 224 41.15 -12.51 -9.07
N ILE A 225 40.47 -13.67 -8.87
CA ILE A 225 41.05 -14.98 -9.29
C ILE A 225 40.34 -15.56 -10.53
N GLY A 226 39.14 -15.11 -10.86
CA GLY A 226 38.35 -15.61 -11.98
C GLY A 226 38.81 -15.03 -13.31
N LYS A 227 38.78 -15.86 -14.35
CA LYS A 227 38.98 -15.40 -15.73
C LYS A 227 37.71 -14.71 -16.21
N ALA A 228 37.71 -13.40 -16.28
CA ALA A 228 36.59 -12.60 -16.72
C ALA A 228 36.42 -12.62 -18.24
N THR A 229 35.21 -12.79 -18.71
CA THR A 229 34.83 -12.67 -20.13
C THR A 229 33.57 -11.76 -20.20
N ARG A 230 33.67 -10.74 -21.04
CA ARG A 230 32.58 -9.80 -21.32
C ARG A 230 31.47 -10.48 -22.12
N VAL A 231 30.24 -10.31 -21.71
CA VAL A 231 29.04 -10.87 -22.38
C VAL A 231 28.09 -9.72 -22.72
N ILE A 232 27.97 -9.38 -23.99
CA ILE A 232 27.09 -8.35 -24.52
C ILE A 232 26.12 -8.98 -25.52
N GLN A 233 24.82 -8.85 -25.28
CA GLN A 233 23.76 -9.23 -26.20
C GLN A 233 22.81 -8.06 -26.40
N GLU A 234 21.79 -8.21 -27.22
CA GLU A 234 20.86 -7.11 -27.53
C GLU A 234 20.27 -6.44 -26.28
N LYS A 235 19.87 -7.24 -25.28
CA LYS A 235 19.24 -6.77 -24.04
C LYS A 235 19.98 -7.20 -22.78
N LEU A 236 21.22 -7.68 -22.90
CA LEU A 236 22.03 -8.18 -21.79
C LEU A 236 23.42 -7.53 -21.81
N ALA A 237 23.85 -7.02 -20.65
CA ALA A 237 25.22 -6.62 -20.38
C ALA A 237 25.71 -7.35 -19.11
N ALA A 238 26.73 -8.20 -19.23
CA ALA A 238 27.18 -9.06 -18.14
C ALA A 238 28.69 -9.38 -18.25
N TYR A 239 29.23 -9.88 -17.14
CA TYR A 239 30.52 -10.58 -17.09
C TYR A 239 30.33 -12.04 -16.69
N SER A 240 31.08 -12.92 -17.31
CA SER A 240 31.22 -14.34 -16.95
C SER A 240 32.59 -14.57 -16.34
N TYR A 241 32.63 -15.06 -15.12
CA TYR A 241 33.87 -15.38 -14.38
C TYR A 241 34.01 -16.89 -14.30
N GLU A 242 35.10 -17.41 -14.87
CA GLU A 242 35.44 -18.83 -14.79
C GLU A 242 36.58 -19.00 -13.77
N LEU A 243 36.40 -19.88 -12.81
CA LEU A 243 37.38 -20.16 -11.76
C LEU A 243 37.36 -21.63 -11.35
N THR A 244 38.50 -22.12 -10.85
CA THR A 244 38.59 -23.49 -10.32
C THR A 244 38.43 -23.45 -8.81
N LEU A 245 37.48 -24.23 -8.29
CA LEU A 245 37.29 -24.43 -6.86
C LEU A 245 37.75 -25.81 -6.42
N SER A 246 38.40 -25.86 -5.25
CA SER A 246 38.76 -27.09 -4.54
C SER A 246 38.04 -27.18 -3.21
N ALA A 247 37.96 -28.37 -2.63
CA ALA A 247 37.32 -28.59 -1.34
C ALA A 247 37.85 -27.63 -0.25
N GLY A 248 36.93 -27.06 0.50
CA GLY A 248 37.24 -26.08 1.56
C GLY A 248 37.50 -24.65 1.09
N GLN A 249 37.50 -24.38 -0.21
CA GLN A 249 37.64 -23.03 -0.74
C GLN A 249 36.27 -22.31 -0.77
N GLU A 250 36.33 -21.00 -0.52
CA GLU A 250 35.21 -20.09 -0.59
C GLU A 250 35.53 -18.90 -1.49
N VAL A 251 34.57 -18.47 -2.27
CA VAL A 251 34.68 -17.27 -3.12
C VAL A 251 33.44 -16.43 -3.00
N THR A 252 33.62 -15.11 -3.14
CA THR A 252 32.56 -14.13 -3.04
C THR A 252 32.57 -13.20 -4.25
N LEU A 253 31.37 -12.96 -4.80
CA LEU A 253 31.07 -11.90 -5.77
C LEU A 253 30.17 -10.90 -5.15
N GLU A 254 30.56 -9.65 -5.13
CA GLU A 254 29.69 -8.51 -4.79
C GLU A 254 29.32 -7.76 -6.06
N LYS A 255 28.08 -7.28 -6.08
CA LYS A 255 27.53 -6.48 -7.16
C LYS A 255 26.89 -5.24 -6.56
N GLU A 256 27.48 -4.08 -6.86
CA GLU A 256 26.94 -2.76 -6.56
C GLU A 256 26.02 -2.34 -7.73
N ILE A 257 24.80 -1.93 -7.45
CA ILE A 257 23.78 -1.61 -8.46
C ILE A 257 23.30 -0.17 -8.28
N CYS A 258 23.21 0.59 -9.37
CA CYS A 258 22.58 1.90 -9.41
C CYS A 258 21.58 1.96 -10.57
N ASN A 259 20.33 2.35 -10.25
CA ASN A 259 19.24 2.44 -11.21
C ASN A 259 18.72 3.88 -11.26
N LEU A 260 18.76 4.50 -12.43
CA LEU A 260 18.27 5.86 -12.66
C LEU A 260 16.97 5.84 -13.48
N THR A 261 16.03 6.69 -13.08
CA THR A 261 14.78 6.97 -13.79
C THR A 261 14.61 8.49 -13.90
N PRO A 262 13.60 9.01 -14.60
CA PRO A 262 13.32 10.46 -14.59
C PRO A 262 13.04 11.07 -13.21
N LEU A 263 12.70 10.26 -12.21
CA LEU A 263 12.48 10.70 -10.81
C LEU A 263 13.79 10.74 -9.99
N SER A 264 14.91 10.31 -10.57
CA SER A 264 16.19 10.29 -9.87
C SER A 264 16.78 11.70 -9.76
N PRO A 265 17.25 12.13 -8.59
CA PRO A 265 18.02 13.35 -8.44
C PRO A 265 19.46 13.22 -8.95
N LEU A 266 19.93 11.99 -9.23
CA LEU A 266 21.29 11.73 -9.70
C LEU A 266 21.37 11.82 -11.23
N ASP A 267 22.39 12.50 -11.73
CA ASP A 267 22.64 12.67 -13.17
C ASP A 267 23.49 11.54 -13.77
N ASP A 268 24.22 10.76 -12.96
CA ASP A 268 25.15 9.75 -13.43
C ASP A 268 25.21 8.53 -12.50
N ALA A 269 24.92 7.37 -13.08
CA ALA A 269 24.88 6.07 -12.41
C ALA A 269 26.26 5.53 -11.97
N GLY A 270 27.36 6.17 -12.31
CA GLY A 270 28.69 5.56 -12.24
C GLY A 270 29.72 6.21 -11.35
N LYS A 271 29.50 7.40 -10.80
CA LYS A 271 30.59 8.20 -10.23
C LYS A 271 31.00 7.84 -8.80
N GLU A 272 30.11 7.45 -7.96
CA GLU A 272 30.43 7.17 -6.56
C GLU A 272 30.45 5.67 -6.28
N ARG A 273 31.51 5.19 -5.62
CA ARG A 273 31.61 3.79 -5.18
C ARG A 273 30.92 3.62 -3.83
N PHE A 274 30.20 2.54 -3.69
CA PHE A 274 29.62 2.09 -2.45
C PHE A 274 29.86 0.59 -2.29
N SER A 275 29.68 0.05 -1.10
CA SER A 275 29.87 -1.38 -0.86
C SER A 275 28.58 -1.99 -0.29
N PHE A 276 28.47 -3.31 -0.40
CA PHE A 276 27.38 -4.04 0.25
C PHE A 276 27.31 -3.72 1.75
N ASP A 277 28.46 -3.71 2.44
CA ASP A 277 28.51 -3.46 3.89
C ASP A 277 28.09 -2.02 4.23
N ARG A 278 28.43 -1.02 3.40
CA ARG A 278 27.97 0.35 3.59
C ARG A 278 26.43 0.43 3.54
N ILE A 279 25.79 -0.15 2.52
CA ILE A 279 24.31 -0.16 2.42
C ILE A 279 23.71 -0.90 3.62
N TYR A 280 24.32 -2.02 4.04
CA TYR A 280 23.83 -2.77 5.19
C TYR A 280 23.85 -1.93 6.49
N GLU A 281 24.95 -1.23 6.76
CA GLU A 281 25.11 -0.38 7.95
C GLU A 281 24.14 0.81 7.92
N GLU A 282 24.00 1.47 6.77
CA GLU A 282 23.07 2.58 6.57
C GLU A 282 21.61 2.12 6.75
N ASN A 283 21.23 0.98 6.16
CA ASN A 283 19.90 0.40 6.34
C ASN A 283 19.62 0.01 7.79
N ALA A 284 20.57 -0.64 8.46
CA ALA A 284 20.42 -1.00 9.87
C ALA A 284 20.17 0.23 10.76
N SER A 285 20.88 1.33 10.48
CA SER A 285 20.69 2.62 11.17
C SER A 285 19.32 3.24 10.86
N TRP A 286 18.93 3.27 9.58
CA TRP A 286 17.64 3.82 9.13
C TRP A 286 16.47 3.04 9.73
N TRP A 287 16.48 1.71 9.65
CA TRP A 287 15.46 0.85 10.23
C TRP A 287 15.39 0.97 11.75
N LYS A 288 16.53 1.07 12.44
CA LYS A 288 16.53 1.31 13.88
C LYS A 288 15.77 2.58 14.26
N GLN A 289 16.06 3.70 13.59
CA GLN A 289 15.36 4.97 13.83
C GLN A 289 13.87 4.89 13.49
N THR A 290 13.52 4.17 12.43
CA THR A 290 12.13 3.95 12.02
C THR A 290 11.38 3.12 13.05
N TRP A 291 11.96 2.02 13.53
CA TRP A 291 11.36 1.20 14.58
C TRP A 291 11.21 1.92 15.92
N GLU A 292 12.13 2.80 16.28
CA GLU A 292 12.00 3.64 17.49
C GLU A 292 10.74 4.52 17.47
N LYS A 293 10.25 4.89 16.29
CA LYS A 293 9.03 5.73 16.12
C LYS A 293 7.76 4.93 15.89
N SER A 294 7.85 3.80 15.18
CA SER A 294 6.68 3.12 14.61
C SER A 294 6.48 1.67 15.04
N ASP A 295 7.37 1.11 15.88
CA ASP A 295 7.19 -0.28 16.35
C ASP A 295 5.91 -0.43 17.18
N ILE A 296 5.21 -1.51 16.93
CA ILE A 296 4.11 -1.99 17.76
C ILE A 296 4.59 -3.26 18.48
N GLU A 297 4.58 -3.22 19.79
CA GLU A 297 5.01 -4.30 20.65
C GLU A 297 3.80 -5.05 21.20
N ILE A 298 3.70 -6.36 20.95
CA ILE A 298 2.63 -7.22 21.48
C ILE A 298 3.28 -8.31 22.35
N GLN A 299 2.80 -8.48 23.57
CA GLN A 299 3.24 -9.55 24.47
C GLN A 299 2.17 -10.63 24.62
N GLY A 300 2.56 -11.88 24.45
CA GLY A 300 1.66 -13.04 24.55
C GLY A 300 1.15 -13.56 23.21
N ASP A 301 1.58 -12.98 22.06
CA ASP A 301 1.16 -13.39 20.73
C ASP A 301 2.26 -13.17 19.69
N GLU A 302 3.18 -14.11 19.57
CA GLU A 302 4.33 -14.01 18.65
C GLU A 302 3.91 -14.02 17.18
N GLU A 303 2.82 -14.70 16.83
CA GLU A 303 2.29 -14.74 15.45
C GLU A 303 1.84 -13.35 15.01
N ASN A 304 1.03 -12.67 15.80
CA ASN A 304 0.57 -11.33 15.50
C ASN A 304 1.68 -10.28 15.70
N GLN A 305 2.65 -10.54 16.59
CA GLN A 305 3.85 -9.70 16.68
C GLN A 305 4.67 -9.74 15.40
N GLN A 306 4.88 -10.92 14.79
CA GLN A 306 5.51 -11.06 13.48
C GLN A 306 4.68 -10.35 12.41
N GLY A 307 3.37 -10.60 12.38
CA GLY A 307 2.46 -10.05 11.39
C GLY A 307 2.45 -8.53 11.37
N ILE A 308 2.31 -7.88 12.54
CA ILE A 308 2.26 -6.41 12.59
C ILE A 308 3.60 -5.77 12.23
N ARG A 309 4.73 -6.34 12.63
CA ARG A 309 6.04 -5.84 12.21
C ARG A 309 6.27 -6.03 10.72
N PHE A 310 5.85 -7.15 10.15
CA PHE A 310 5.86 -7.33 8.71
C PHE A 310 5.02 -6.26 8.00
N CYS A 311 3.82 -5.97 8.50
CA CYS A 311 2.96 -4.91 7.94
C CYS A 311 3.62 -3.53 8.01
N VAL A 312 4.17 -3.13 9.17
CA VAL A 312 4.87 -1.85 9.33
C VAL A 312 6.10 -1.76 8.41
N PHE A 313 6.89 -2.84 8.32
CA PHE A 313 8.02 -2.93 7.40
C PHE A 313 7.60 -2.73 5.95
N GLN A 314 6.54 -3.39 5.51
CA GLN A 314 6.03 -3.26 4.14
C GLN A 314 5.45 -1.88 3.85
N MET A 315 4.84 -1.20 4.83
CA MET A 315 4.38 0.20 4.66
C MET A 315 5.55 1.11 4.29
N TYR A 316 6.66 1.03 5.03
CA TYR A 316 7.84 1.87 4.78
C TYR A 316 8.59 1.48 3.50
N GLN A 317 8.61 0.21 3.11
CA GLN A 317 9.14 -0.19 1.81
C GLN A 317 8.30 0.33 0.65
N THR A 318 6.97 0.35 0.82
CA THR A 318 6.04 0.81 -0.22
C THR A 318 6.09 2.32 -0.39
N TYR A 319 6.17 3.05 0.74
CA TYR A 319 6.16 4.51 0.75
C TYR A 319 6.75 5.06 2.05
N HIS A 320 7.53 6.11 1.98
CA HIS A 320 8.05 6.86 3.12
C HIS A 320 8.33 8.34 2.79
N GLY A 321 7.80 8.81 1.66
CA GLY A 321 7.89 10.21 1.24
C GLY A 321 9.21 10.61 0.61
N ALA A 322 10.03 9.65 0.18
CA ALA A 322 11.34 9.90 -0.43
C ALA A 322 11.23 10.49 -1.84
N VAL A 323 10.14 10.20 -2.55
CA VAL A 323 9.93 10.60 -3.95
C VAL A 323 8.65 11.42 -4.07
N LYS A 324 8.76 12.71 -4.47
CA LYS A 324 7.60 13.56 -4.75
C LYS A 324 6.89 13.15 -6.05
N GLY A 325 5.61 13.49 -6.15
CA GLY A 325 4.83 13.26 -7.36
C GLY A 325 4.47 11.79 -7.59
N THR A 326 4.45 10.98 -6.53
CA THR A 326 4.15 9.55 -6.59
C THR A 326 3.08 9.16 -5.58
N ASN A 327 2.51 7.97 -5.76
CA ASN A 327 1.45 7.45 -4.90
C ASN A 327 1.66 5.95 -4.62
N ILE A 328 0.81 5.38 -3.77
CA ILE A 328 0.86 4.00 -3.33
C ILE A 328 0.01 3.14 -4.24
N GLY A 329 0.64 2.21 -4.98
CA GLY A 329 -0.08 1.20 -5.75
C GLY A 329 -0.72 0.13 -4.84
N ALA A 330 -1.83 -0.47 -5.28
CA ALA A 330 -2.59 -1.47 -4.52
C ALA A 330 -1.75 -2.69 -4.07
N LYS A 331 -0.72 -3.03 -4.84
CA LYS A 331 0.25 -4.10 -4.52
C LYS A 331 1.66 -3.55 -4.20
N GLY A 332 1.81 -2.27 -3.97
CA GLY A 332 3.12 -1.64 -3.79
C GLY A 332 4.05 -1.92 -4.95
N ARG A 333 5.28 -2.41 -4.66
CA ARG A 333 6.28 -2.87 -5.65
C ARG A 333 6.46 -4.39 -5.59
N THR A 334 5.44 -5.14 -5.16
CA THR A 334 5.55 -6.57 -4.85
C THR A 334 4.85 -7.47 -5.87
N GLY A 335 4.16 -6.89 -6.87
CA GLY A 335 3.46 -7.65 -7.91
C GLY A 335 2.76 -6.76 -8.92
N GLU A 336 2.19 -7.39 -9.96
CA GLU A 336 1.63 -6.73 -11.13
C GLU A 336 0.10 -6.58 -11.11
N ALA A 337 -0.58 -7.25 -10.17
CA ALA A 337 -2.02 -7.12 -10.05
C ALA A 337 -2.43 -5.66 -9.79
N TYR A 338 -3.58 -5.27 -10.32
CA TYR A 338 -4.06 -3.89 -10.39
C TYR A 338 -3.13 -2.94 -11.18
N ASN A 339 -2.21 -3.49 -11.99
CA ASN A 339 -1.33 -2.73 -12.87
C ASN A 339 -0.45 -1.67 -12.18
N GLY A 340 -0.23 -1.79 -10.86
CA GLY A 340 0.50 -0.79 -10.07
C GLY A 340 -0.26 0.51 -9.80
N ASN A 341 -1.55 0.57 -10.12
CA ASN A 341 -2.38 1.75 -9.91
C ASN A 341 -2.63 2.02 -8.42
N ALA A 342 -2.66 3.30 -8.07
CA ALA A 342 -3.17 3.81 -6.81
C ALA A 342 -4.70 3.96 -6.87
N PHE A 343 -5.35 3.83 -5.71
CA PHE A 343 -6.78 3.92 -5.52
C PHE A 343 -7.11 4.90 -4.38
N TRP A 344 -8.40 5.10 -4.08
CA TRP A 344 -8.88 5.87 -2.92
C TRP A 344 -8.46 5.29 -1.57
N ASP A 345 -7.98 4.05 -1.56
CA ASP A 345 -7.38 3.36 -0.41
C ASP A 345 -6.22 4.15 0.18
N THR A 346 -5.51 4.91 -0.65
CA THR A 346 -4.41 5.77 -0.19
C THR A 346 -4.89 6.74 0.88
N GLU A 347 -5.98 7.47 0.65
CA GLU A 347 -6.46 8.51 1.55
C GLU A 347 -7.17 7.93 2.78
N THR A 348 -7.83 6.79 2.65
CA THR A 348 -8.70 6.25 3.70
C THR A 348 -8.04 5.19 4.58
N TYR A 349 -7.01 4.50 4.08
CA TYR A 349 -6.32 3.43 4.81
C TYR A 349 -4.82 3.69 4.98
N CYS A 350 -4.11 4.10 3.93
CA CYS A 350 -2.65 4.29 4.01
C CYS A 350 -2.26 5.63 4.64
N LEU A 351 -2.92 6.71 4.27
CA LEU A 351 -2.62 8.06 4.76
C LEU A 351 -2.65 8.18 6.30
N PRO A 352 -3.60 7.56 7.04
CA PRO A 352 -3.58 7.60 8.51
C PRO A 352 -2.28 7.09 9.12
N PHE A 353 -1.67 6.02 8.55
CA PHE A 353 -0.39 5.51 9.01
C PHE A 353 0.69 6.61 8.94
N PHE A 354 0.83 7.29 7.80
CA PHE A 354 1.85 8.33 7.62
C PHE A 354 1.54 9.59 8.43
N LEU A 355 0.27 9.99 8.53
CA LEU A 355 -0.13 11.13 9.36
C LEU A 355 0.34 11.00 10.82
N PHE A 356 0.33 9.77 11.34
CA PHE A 356 0.74 9.50 12.71
C PHE A 356 2.21 9.08 12.87
N HIS A 357 3.02 9.07 11.78
CA HIS A 357 4.44 8.73 11.86
C HIS A 357 5.35 9.73 11.15
N ASP A 358 4.95 10.23 9.98
CA ASP A 358 5.77 11.09 9.15
C ASP A 358 4.93 12.12 8.38
N LYS A 359 4.92 13.36 8.89
CA LYS A 359 4.17 14.46 8.28
C LYS A 359 4.56 14.69 6.81
N THR A 360 5.86 14.59 6.47
CA THR A 360 6.35 14.84 5.11
C THR A 360 5.84 13.79 4.13
N ALA A 361 5.85 12.52 4.55
CA ALA A 361 5.29 11.44 3.75
C ALA A 361 3.78 11.64 3.49
N ALA A 362 3.02 12.00 4.53
CA ALA A 362 1.59 12.30 4.40
C ALA A 362 1.32 13.50 3.47
N GLU A 363 2.13 14.57 3.60
CA GLU A 363 2.04 15.76 2.74
C GLU A 363 2.32 15.43 1.27
N ASN A 364 3.37 14.66 0.98
CA ASN A 364 3.71 14.26 -0.38
C ASN A 364 2.62 13.40 -1.04
N LEU A 365 1.92 12.53 -0.30
CA LEU A 365 0.76 11.79 -0.82
C LEU A 365 -0.38 12.72 -1.26
N LEU A 366 -0.67 13.72 -0.47
CA LEU A 366 -1.71 14.72 -0.80
C LEU A 366 -1.24 15.68 -1.90
N TYR A 367 0.07 15.99 -1.94
CA TYR A 367 0.66 16.83 -2.96
C TYR A 367 0.57 16.19 -4.36
N PHE A 368 0.68 14.87 -4.47
CA PHE A 368 0.41 14.14 -5.72
C PHE A 368 -0.99 14.47 -6.27
N ARG A 369 -2.00 14.60 -5.41
CA ARG A 369 -3.36 14.97 -5.84
C ARG A 369 -3.44 16.41 -6.36
N TYR A 370 -2.61 17.32 -5.82
CA TYR A 370 -2.49 18.67 -6.35
C TYR A 370 -1.78 18.69 -7.71
N GLU A 371 -0.68 17.96 -7.86
CA GLU A 371 0.06 17.87 -9.13
C GLU A 371 -0.78 17.25 -10.26
N THR A 372 -1.73 16.38 -9.92
CA THR A 372 -2.62 15.69 -10.89
C THR A 372 -4.03 16.32 -10.97
N LEU A 373 -4.16 17.58 -10.52
CA LEU A 373 -5.46 18.27 -10.53
C LEU A 373 -5.97 18.54 -11.96
N ASP A 374 -5.08 18.79 -12.90
CA ASP A 374 -5.47 19.07 -14.29
C ASP A 374 -6.01 17.80 -14.98
N GLU A 375 -5.42 16.64 -14.73
CA GLU A 375 -5.95 15.34 -15.20
C GLU A 375 -7.35 15.07 -14.61
N ALA A 376 -7.56 15.41 -13.35
CA ALA A 376 -8.86 15.28 -12.70
C ALA A 376 -9.90 16.27 -13.29
N ARG A 377 -9.49 17.47 -13.71
CA ARG A 377 -10.35 18.43 -14.45
C ARG A 377 -10.70 17.90 -15.83
N GLU A 378 -9.73 17.37 -16.57
CA GLU A 378 -9.98 16.72 -17.86
C GLU A 378 -11.00 15.58 -17.70
N ARG A 379 -10.85 14.75 -16.66
CA ARG A 379 -11.79 13.66 -16.38
C ARG A 379 -13.19 14.17 -16.08
N ALA A 380 -13.35 15.22 -15.28
CA ALA A 380 -14.64 15.83 -15.01
C ALA A 380 -15.35 16.29 -16.30
N GLN A 381 -14.63 16.96 -17.21
CA GLN A 381 -15.15 17.40 -18.51
C GLN A 381 -15.59 16.21 -19.38
N MET A 382 -14.84 15.11 -19.38
CA MET A 382 -15.22 13.88 -20.09
C MET A 382 -16.54 13.29 -19.57
N LEU A 383 -16.85 13.51 -18.28
CA LEU A 383 -18.06 13.04 -17.59
C LEU A 383 -19.17 14.13 -17.50
N ASP A 384 -19.09 15.19 -18.30
CA ASP A 384 -20.05 16.31 -18.33
C ASP A 384 -20.18 17.06 -16.98
N CYS A 385 -19.11 17.04 -16.15
CA CYS A 385 -19.04 17.76 -14.88
C CYS A 385 -18.09 18.96 -14.98
N LYS A 386 -18.29 19.95 -14.10
CA LYS A 386 -17.29 20.98 -13.83
C LYS A 386 -16.32 20.50 -12.76
N GLY A 387 -15.22 21.23 -12.56
CA GLY A 387 -14.27 20.98 -11.49
C GLY A 387 -13.39 19.76 -11.72
N ALA A 388 -13.13 18.97 -10.68
CA ALA A 388 -12.20 17.85 -10.71
C ALA A 388 -12.87 16.54 -10.28
N PHE A 389 -12.76 15.51 -11.13
CA PHE A 389 -13.18 14.14 -10.87
C PHE A 389 -11.92 13.27 -10.78
N TYR A 390 -11.46 12.98 -9.55
CA TYR A 390 -10.27 12.16 -9.37
C TYR A 390 -10.51 10.71 -9.80
N PRO A 391 -9.52 10.08 -10.47
CA PRO A 391 -9.66 8.72 -10.99
C PRO A 391 -9.76 7.70 -9.86
N ILE A 392 -10.52 6.63 -10.12
CA ILE A 392 -10.58 5.50 -9.18
C ILE A 392 -9.28 4.69 -9.19
N ALA A 393 -8.64 4.58 -10.35
CA ALA A 393 -7.37 3.89 -10.51
C ALA A 393 -6.41 4.74 -11.36
N THR A 394 -5.18 4.99 -10.87
CA THR A 394 -4.23 5.86 -11.56
C THR A 394 -2.77 5.58 -11.23
N ILE A 395 -1.88 5.91 -12.19
CA ILE A 395 -0.44 6.07 -11.96
C ILE A 395 -0.04 7.55 -12.11
N SER A 396 -0.49 8.20 -13.18
CA SER A 396 -0.08 9.56 -13.56
C SER A 396 -1.13 10.65 -13.29
N GLY A 397 -2.23 10.31 -12.60
CA GLY A 397 -3.40 11.19 -12.45
C GLY A 397 -4.52 10.91 -13.44
N ARG A 398 -4.26 10.19 -14.53
CA ARG A 398 -5.28 9.78 -15.51
C ARG A 398 -6.06 8.58 -15.02
N GLU A 399 -7.35 8.49 -15.42
CA GLU A 399 -8.18 7.33 -15.11
C GLU A 399 -7.73 6.10 -15.93
N CYS A 400 -7.40 5.01 -15.21
CA CYS A 400 -6.88 3.77 -15.78
C CYS A 400 -7.82 2.56 -15.61
N CYS A 401 -8.99 2.73 -15.01
CA CYS A 401 -9.94 1.63 -14.84
C CYS A 401 -10.74 1.36 -16.12
N ASN A 402 -10.64 0.14 -16.65
CA ASN A 402 -11.38 -0.28 -17.85
C ASN A 402 -12.86 -0.56 -17.59
N LEU A 403 -13.24 -0.80 -16.34
CA LEU A 403 -14.61 -1.05 -15.94
C LEU A 403 -15.32 0.30 -15.82
N TRP A 404 -16.15 0.62 -16.82
CA TRP A 404 -16.79 1.93 -16.92
C TRP A 404 -17.60 2.32 -15.67
N GLN A 405 -18.25 1.35 -15.04
CA GLN A 405 -19.04 1.57 -13.82
C GLN A 405 -18.14 2.03 -12.65
N HIS A 406 -16.96 1.46 -12.49
CA HIS A 406 -16.00 1.91 -11.50
C HIS A 406 -15.42 3.27 -11.85
N ALA A 407 -15.00 3.44 -13.11
CA ALA A 407 -14.37 4.67 -13.60
C ALA A 407 -15.29 5.90 -13.63
N SER A 408 -16.63 5.71 -13.66
CA SER A 408 -17.58 6.80 -13.88
C SER A 408 -18.60 6.99 -12.75
N LEU A 409 -18.86 5.96 -11.93
CA LEU A 409 -19.91 6.01 -10.92
C LEU A 409 -19.38 6.11 -9.49
N GLN A 410 -18.09 5.93 -9.28
CA GLN A 410 -17.45 5.95 -7.95
C GLN A 410 -16.90 7.33 -7.61
N LEU A 411 -17.70 8.15 -6.91
CA LEU A 411 -17.32 9.50 -6.50
C LEU A 411 -16.40 9.49 -5.27
N GLN A 412 -16.25 8.36 -4.60
CA GLN A 412 -15.44 8.23 -3.38
C GLN A 412 -13.97 8.56 -3.61
N ALA A 413 -13.41 8.36 -4.79
CA ALA A 413 -12.04 8.77 -5.08
C ALA A 413 -11.85 10.28 -4.87
N SER A 414 -12.78 11.11 -5.37
CA SER A 414 -12.74 12.57 -5.21
C SER A 414 -13.02 13.02 -3.77
N THR A 415 -14.01 12.43 -3.12
CA THR A 415 -14.36 12.81 -1.74
C THR A 415 -13.32 12.31 -0.73
N ALA A 416 -12.62 11.21 -1.01
CA ALA A 416 -11.52 10.73 -0.17
C ALA A 416 -10.33 11.70 -0.18
N VAL A 417 -10.01 12.32 -1.32
CA VAL A 417 -8.97 13.36 -1.40
C VAL A 417 -9.34 14.55 -0.49
N ALA A 418 -10.57 15.04 -0.56
CA ALA A 418 -11.05 16.12 0.30
C ALA A 418 -11.02 15.74 1.79
N TYR A 419 -11.38 14.50 2.12
CA TYR A 419 -11.28 13.93 3.47
C TYR A 419 -9.82 13.84 3.95
N GLY A 420 -8.91 13.34 3.12
CA GLY A 420 -7.49 13.24 3.45
C GLY A 420 -6.85 14.59 3.79
N ILE A 421 -7.20 15.65 3.06
CA ILE A 421 -6.76 17.03 3.34
C ILE A 421 -7.30 17.48 4.70
N TRP A 422 -8.56 17.21 5.00
CA TRP A 422 -9.15 17.54 6.30
C TRP A 422 -8.48 16.76 7.43
N LEU A 423 -8.23 15.48 7.25
CA LEU A 423 -7.59 14.62 8.26
C LEU A 423 -6.14 15.06 8.53
N TYR A 424 -5.42 15.46 7.47
CA TYR A 424 -4.07 16.05 7.60
C TYR A 424 -4.07 17.26 8.53
N GLU A 425 -4.97 18.22 8.30
CA GLU A 425 -5.10 19.41 9.17
C GLU A 425 -5.46 19.04 10.62
N LYS A 426 -6.37 18.08 10.81
CA LYS A 426 -6.79 17.63 12.15
C LYS A 426 -5.64 17.03 12.96
N ILE A 427 -4.83 16.18 12.34
CA ILE A 427 -3.76 15.46 13.03
C ILE A 427 -2.51 16.31 13.19
N THR A 428 -2.12 17.04 12.15
CA THR A 428 -0.88 17.82 12.17
C THR A 428 -1.04 19.22 12.78
N GLY A 429 -2.24 19.79 12.69
CA GLY A 429 -2.51 21.20 13.01
C GLY A 429 -1.98 22.19 11.98
N ASP A 430 -1.43 21.70 10.86
CA ASP A 430 -0.86 22.54 9.80
C ASP A 430 -1.94 22.98 8.82
N THR A 431 -2.18 24.30 8.81
CA THR A 431 -3.13 24.93 7.89
C THR A 431 -2.46 25.47 6.63
N THR A 432 -1.13 25.51 6.55
CA THR A 432 -0.39 26.08 5.41
C THR A 432 -0.60 25.24 4.17
N PHE A 433 -0.32 23.93 4.24
CA PHE A 433 -0.57 23.00 3.13
C PHE A 433 -2.05 23.03 2.71
N THR A 434 -2.95 23.04 3.69
CA THR A 434 -4.39 23.00 3.45
C THR A 434 -4.89 24.23 2.71
N SER A 435 -4.35 25.42 3.02
CA SER A 435 -4.73 26.67 2.34
C SER A 435 -4.05 26.83 0.98
N GLU A 436 -2.80 26.38 0.82
CA GLU A 436 -2.04 26.58 -0.41
C GLU A 436 -2.38 25.56 -1.49
N TYR A 437 -2.42 24.28 -1.14
CA TYR A 437 -2.64 23.15 -2.06
C TYR A 437 -4.01 22.50 -1.89
N GLY A 438 -4.45 22.35 -0.67
CA GLY A 438 -5.69 21.64 -0.35
C GLY A 438 -6.96 22.42 -0.72
N LEU A 439 -6.98 23.73 -0.61
CA LEU A 439 -8.17 24.52 -0.92
C LEU A 439 -8.47 24.54 -2.43
N PRO A 440 -7.52 24.74 -3.35
CA PRO A 440 -7.76 24.58 -4.79
C PRO A 440 -8.38 23.22 -5.14
N ILE A 441 -7.85 22.13 -4.63
CA ILE A 441 -8.40 20.78 -4.83
C ILE A 441 -9.86 20.73 -4.40
N ARG A 442 -10.17 21.20 -3.17
CA ARG A 442 -11.52 21.12 -2.61
C ARG A 442 -12.54 21.97 -3.35
N ILE A 443 -12.14 23.17 -3.82
CA ILE A 443 -13.00 24.01 -4.67
C ILE A 443 -13.40 23.25 -5.92
N GLU A 444 -12.43 22.63 -6.59
CA GLU A 444 -12.68 21.88 -7.82
C GLU A 444 -13.53 20.60 -7.58
N VAL A 445 -13.29 19.90 -6.46
CA VAL A 445 -14.14 18.77 -6.07
C VAL A 445 -15.58 19.24 -5.74
N CYS A 446 -15.75 20.40 -5.08
CA CYS A 446 -17.07 20.98 -4.84
C CYS A 446 -17.81 21.30 -6.14
N ARG A 447 -17.12 21.84 -7.16
CA ARG A 447 -17.67 22.08 -8.50
C ARG A 447 -18.16 20.78 -9.15
N MET A 448 -17.35 19.73 -9.04
CA MET A 448 -17.73 18.41 -9.55
C MET A 448 -18.97 17.88 -8.83
N LEU A 449 -18.99 17.87 -7.50
CA LEU A 449 -20.14 17.41 -6.72
C LEU A 449 -21.40 18.21 -7.03
N ALA A 450 -21.28 19.54 -7.15
CA ALA A 450 -22.40 20.44 -7.45
C ALA A 450 -22.98 20.25 -8.85
N THR A 451 -22.20 19.72 -9.80
CA THR A 451 -22.64 19.50 -11.20
C THR A 451 -22.93 18.04 -11.53
N ARG A 452 -22.45 17.08 -10.71
CA ARG A 452 -22.74 15.64 -10.87
C ARG A 452 -24.03 15.20 -10.20
N GLY A 453 -24.44 15.89 -9.12
CA GLY A 453 -25.68 15.65 -8.42
C GLY A 453 -26.83 16.44 -9.02
N ASP A 454 -28.05 16.06 -8.65
CA ASP A 454 -29.29 16.70 -9.07
C ASP A 454 -30.31 16.82 -7.94
N TYR A 455 -31.27 17.74 -8.11
CA TYR A 455 -32.46 17.80 -7.31
C TYR A 455 -33.51 16.78 -7.78
N ASN A 456 -34.34 16.31 -6.86
CA ASN A 456 -35.56 15.58 -7.22
C ASN A 456 -36.55 16.51 -7.94
N ALA A 457 -37.60 15.95 -8.55
CA ALA A 457 -38.57 16.72 -9.34
C ALA A 457 -39.21 17.88 -8.59
N GLU A 458 -39.39 17.76 -7.27
CA GLU A 458 -39.98 18.80 -6.40
C GLU A 458 -38.96 19.83 -5.89
N HIS A 459 -37.67 19.71 -6.27
CA HIS A 459 -36.57 20.56 -5.80
C HIS A 459 -36.42 20.63 -4.25
N THR A 460 -36.81 19.54 -3.56
CA THR A 460 -36.76 19.47 -2.10
C THR A 460 -35.58 18.68 -1.56
N ARG A 461 -34.98 17.80 -2.37
CA ARG A 461 -33.86 16.93 -2.01
C ARG A 461 -32.83 16.95 -3.11
N TYR A 462 -31.56 17.15 -2.73
CA TYR A 462 -30.40 17.04 -3.60
C TYR A 462 -29.65 15.74 -3.32
N GLY A 463 -28.96 15.17 -4.29
CA GLY A 463 -28.09 14.01 -4.11
C GLY A 463 -27.62 13.40 -5.43
N PHE A 464 -27.01 12.23 -5.33
CA PHE A 464 -26.38 11.57 -6.46
C PHE A 464 -27.24 10.41 -6.94
N TYR A 465 -27.55 10.43 -8.24
CA TYR A 465 -28.30 9.40 -8.95
C TYR A 465 -27.36 8.55 -9.79
N GLY A 466 -27.64 7.25 -9.93
CA GLY A 466 -26.88 6.34 -10.77
C GLY A 466 -25.41 6.31 -10.38
N VAL A 467 -25.10 6.04 -9.12
CA VAL A 467 -23.75 5.95 -8.57
C VAL A 467 -23.43 4.53 -8.10
N MET A 468 -22.16 4.30 -7.78
CA MET A 468 -21.67 3.14 -7.06
C MET A 468 -20.91 3.67 -5.84
N GLY A 469 -21.33 3.26 -4.64
CA GLY A 469 -20.62 3.54 -3.39
C GLY A 469 -19.36 2.71 -3.23
N PRO A 470 -18.77 2.68 -2.02
CA PRO A 470 -17.68 1.76 -1.69
C PRO A 470 -18.03 0.30 -1.91
N ASP A 471 -19.28 -0.09 -1.65
CA ASP A 471 -19.75 -1.45 -1.96
C ASP A 471 -19.96 -1.61 -3.47
N GLU A 472 -19.07 -2.37 -4.09
CA GLU A 472 -19.08 -2.62 -5.52
C GLU A 472 -20.17 -3.61 -5.98
N PHE A 473 -20.92 -4.20 -5.05
CA PHE A 473 -22.05 -5.08 -5.34
C PHE A 473 -23.36 -4.31 -5.54
N GLN A 474 -23.34 -2.98 -5.42
CA GLN A 474 -24.50 -2.12 -5.62
C GLN A 474 -24.21 -1.03 -6.65
N MET A 475 -24.49 -1.33 -7.92
CA MET A 475 -24.23 -0.46 -9.07
C MET A 475 -25.48 0.29 -9.53
N MET A 476 -25.31 1.52 -10.06
CA MET A 476 -26.37 2.36 -10.61
C MET A 476 -27.49 2.67 -9.60
N VAL A 477 -27.11 2.84 -8.34
CA VAL A 477 -28.04 3.13 -7.26
C VAL A 477 -28.25 4.64 -7.09
N ASN A 478 -29.39 5.00 -6.47
CA ASN A 478 -29.72 6.40 -6.21
C ASN A 478 -29.53 6.70 -4.71
N HIS A 479 -28.93 7.85 -4.44
CA HIS A 479 -28.69 8.33 -3.08
C HIS A 479 -27.93 7.30 -2.22
N ASN A 480 -26.79 6.76 -2.75
CA ASN A 480 -25.90 5.98 -1.91
C ASN A 480 -25.50 6.82 -0.69
N CYS A 481 -25.72 6.25 0.51
CA CYS A 481 -25.61 6.96 1.76
C CYS A 481 -24.19 7.49 2.01
N TYR A 482 -23.17 6.65 1.77
CA TYR A 482 -21.77 7.06 1.86
C TYR A 482 -21.46 8.22 0.90
N THR A 483 -21.82 8.09 -0.36
CA THR A 483 -21.55 9.11 -1.39
C THR A 483 -22.19 10.45 -1.04
N ASN A 484 -23.46 10.43 -0.62
CA ASN A 484 -24.18 11.65 -0.23
C ASN A 484 -23.59 12.27 1.04
N TYR A 485 -23.26 11.46 2.05
CA TYR A 485 -22.66 11.93 3.30
C TYR A 485 -21.30 12.60 3.07
N MET A 486 -20.42 11.95 2.28
CA MET A 486 -19.11 12.47 1.94
C MET A 486 -19.20 13.73 1.06
N GLY A 487 -20.17 13.77 0.14
CA GLY A 487 -20.46 14.97 -0.67
C GLY A 487 -20.92 16.15 0.20
N GLN A 488 -21.87 15.93 1.10
CA GLN A 488 -22.33 16.95 2.05
C GLN A 488 -21.17 17.46 2.93
N PHE A 489 -20.38 16.53 3.46
CA PHE A 489 -19.20 16.88 4.25
C PHE A 489 -18.23 17.76 3.48
N THR A 490 -17.90 17.39 2.25
CA THR A 490 -16.93 18.11 1.40
C THR A 490 -17.40 19.54 1.12
N LEU A 491 -18.67 19.71 0.73
CA LEU A 491 -19.25 21.03 0.48
C LEU A 491 -19.21 21.91 1.76
N ARG A 492 -19.74 21.40 2.88
CA ARG A 492 -19.79 22.14 4.16
C ARG A 492 -18.42 22.49 4.70
N TYR A 493 -17.46 21.56 4.64
CA TYR A 493 -16.12 21.79 5.14
C TYR A 493 -15.38 22.83 4.29
N THR A 494 -15.50 22.77 2.96
CA THR A 494 -14.90 23.75 2.07
C THR A 494 -15.43 25.16 2.34
N LEU A 495 -16.76 25.32 2.48
CA LEU A 495 -17.38 26.59 2.85
C LEU A 495 -16.89 27.13 4.19
N ARG A 496 -16.74 26.26 5.19
CA ARG A 496 -16.18 26.63 6.50
C ARG A 496 -14.73 27.16 6.37
N VAL A 497 -13.91 26.48 5.59
CA VAL A 497 -12.51 26.93 5.37
C VAL A 497 -12.45 28.27 4.64
N LEU A 498 -13.28 28.47 3.61
CA LEU A 498 -13.39 29.76 2.92
C LEU A 498 -13.77 30.89 3.91
N GLN A 499 -14.73 30.63 4.79
CA GLN A 499 -15.14 31.59 5.83
C GLN A 499 -14.02 31.87 6.83
N GLN A 500 -13.27 30.85 7.25
CA GLN A 500 -12.12 31.00 8.16
C GLN A 500 -10.99 31.80 7.51
N MET A 501 -10.67 31.53 6.24
CA MET A 501 -9.66 32.27 5.49
C MET A 501 -10.07 33.72 5.26
N LYS A 502 -11.35 34.00 5.01
CA LYS A 502 -11.86 35.37 4.90
C LYS A 502 -11.57 36.21 6.16
N ALA A 503 -11.55 35.57 7.32
CA ALA A 503 -11.25 36.20 8.60
C ALA A 503 -9.75 36.24 8.93
N LYS A 504 -8.97 35.24 8.54
CA LYS A 504 -7.56 35.08 8.97
C LYS A 504 -6.55 35.54 7.93
N ASP A 505 -6.80 35.27 6.65
CA ASP A 505 -5.92 35.58 5.51
C ASP A 505 -6.72 35.94 4.27
N PRO A 506 -7.36 37.14 4.25
CA PRO A 506 -8.20 37.58 3.14
C PRO A 506 -7.42 37.80 1.84
N GLU A 507 -6.12 38.14 1.91
CA GLU A 507 -5.29 38.35 0.72
C GLU A 507 -5.01 37.04 -0.02
N GLN A 508 -4.69 35.96 0.72
CA GLN A 508 -4.51 34.64 0.12
C GLN A 508 -5.83 34.12 -0.45
N LEU A 509 -6.95 34.31 0.26
CA LEU A 509 -8.26 33.94 -0.24
C LEU A 509 -8.61 34.66 -1.54
N GLN A 510 -8.35 35.98 -1.61
CA GLN A 510 -8.59 36.77 -2.80
C GLN A 510 -7.77 36.23 -3.98
N ARG A 511 -6.47 35.97 -3.80
CA ARG A 511 -5.59 35.41 -4.82
C ARG A 511 -6.10 34.06 -5.35
N ILE A 512 -6.49 33.13 -4.45
CA ILE A 512 -7.03 31.82 -4.85
C ILE A 512 -8.37 31.98 -5.59
N SER A 513 -9.24 32.86 -5.07
CA SER A 513 -10.54 33.11 -5.69
C SER A 513 -10.42 33.70 -7.08
N GLU A 514 -9.50 34.64 -7.29
CA GLU A 514 -9.20 35.22 -8.61
C GLU A 514 -8.61 34.17 -9.56
N GLN A 515 -7.65 33.36 -9.08
CA GLN A 515 -7.00 32.32 -9.88
C GLN A 515 -7.99 31.25 -10.33
N LEU A 516 -8.95 30.88 -9.49
CA LEU A 516 -9.92 29.84 -9.75
C LEU A 516 -11.28 30.41 -10.23
N GLU A 517 -11.41 31.71 -10.40
CA GLU A 517 -12.66 32.38 -10.75
C GLU A 517 -13.84 31.97 -9.84
N LEU A 518 -13.55 31.81 -8.52
CA LEU A 518 -14.55 31.42 -7.53
C LEU A 518 -15.53 32.57 -7.27
N THR A 519 -16.83 32.29 -7.38
CA THR A 519 -17.89 33.28 -7.20
C THR A 519 -18.66 33.05 -5.87
N GLU A 520 -19.27 34.12 -5.35
CA GLU A 520 -20.18 34.01 -4.21
C GLU A 520 -21.45 33.20 -4.55
N GLU A 521 -21.84 33.18 -5.82
CA GLU A 521 -22.98 32.40 -6.30
C GLU A 521 -22.70 30.90 -6.22
N GLU A 522 -21.50 30.44 -6.60
CA GLU A 522 -21.08 29.06 -6.41
C GLU A 522 -21.11 28.67 -4.93
N CYS A 523 -20.60 29.53 -4.04
CA CYS A 523 -20.63 29.26 -2.59
C CYS A 523 -22.05 29.13 -2.04
N ARG A 524 -23.00 29.97 -2.53
CA ARG A 524 -24.42 29.86 -2.15
C ARG A 524 -25.04 28.56 -2.67
N ASP A 525 -24.81 28.23 -3.94
CA ASP A 525 -25.27 26.98 -4.56
C ASP A 525 -24.77 25.75 -3.78
N TRP A 526 -23.48 25.73 -3.37
CA TRP A 526 -22.93 24.63 -2.56
C TRP A 526 -23.60 24.54 -1.18
N GLN A 527 -23.91 25.69 -0.54
CA GLN A 527 -24.60 25.70 0.73
C GLN A 527 -26.01 25.12 0.59
N GLU A 528 -26.78 25.57 -0.41
CA GLU A 528 -28.14 25.10 -0.68
C GLU A 528 -28.15 23.60 -0.96
N LYS A 529 -27.23 23.09 -1.78
CA LYS A 529 -27.08 21.67 -2.10
C LYS A 529 -26.67 20.83 -0.88
N ALA A 530 -25.76 21.34 -0.06
CA ALA A 530 -25.35 20.66 1.17
C ALA A 530 -26.51 20.55 2.18
N ASP A 531 -27.36 21.58 2.26
CA ASP A 531 -28.51 21.58 3.18
C ASP A 531 -29.65 20.69 2.68
N ALA A 532 -29.84 20.60 1.36
CA ALA A 532 -30.82 19.73 0.71
C ALA A 532 -30.33 18.29 0.51
N MET A 533 -29.07 17.95 0.87
CA MET A 533 -28.50 16.63 0.63
C MET A 533 -29.28 15.53 1.35
N HIS A 534 -29.78 14.58 0.58
CA HIS A 534 -30.56 13.46 1.09
C HIS A 534 -29.68 12.34 1.64
N ILE A 535 -29.72 12.14 2.94
CA ILE A 535 -29.06 11.02 3.62
C ILE A 535 -30.14 10.02 4.04
N PRO A 536 -30.26 8.84 3.40
CA PRO A 536 -31.28 7.86 3.74
C PRO A 536 -31.08 7.33 5.17
N TYR A 537 -32.01 7.60 6.08
CA TYR A 537 -31.93 7.17 7.49
C TYR A 537 -33.32 6.82 8.04
N ASP A 538 -33.40 5.67 8.69
CA ASP A 538 -34.55 5.18 9.41
C ASP A 538 -34.39 5.49 10.91
N GLU A 539 -35.14 6.49 11.39
CA GLU A 539 -35.05 6.97 12.77
C GLU A 539 -35.50 5.90 13.80
N GLU A 540 -36.52 5.07 13.47
CA GLU A 540 -37.02 4.05 14.37
C GLU A 540 -36.02 2.91 14.55
N ARG A 541 -35.45 2.44 13.46
CA ARG A 541 -34.44 1.37 13.46
C ARG A 541 -33.03 1.87 13.79
N LYS A 542 -32.78 3.19 13.76
CA LYS A 542 -31.46 3.83 13.85
C LYS A 542 -30.50 3.32 12.77
N LEU A 543 -31.03 3.03 11.58
CA LEU A 543 -30.27 2.48 10.46
C LEU A 543 -30.14 3.50 9.33
N PHE A 544 -28.92 3.66 8.84
CA PHE A 544 -28.70 4.27 7.53
C PHE A 544 -29.00 3.24 6.44
N GLU A 545 -29.84 3.62 5.47
CA GLU A 545 -30.07 2.80 4.30
C GLU A 545 -28.93 3.00 3.31
N GLN A 546 -28.25 1.93 2.88
CA GLN A 546 -27.05 2.02 2.03
C GLN A 546 -27.31 2.83 0.75
N HIS A 547 -28.48 2.66 0.16
CA HIS A 547 -29.03 3.48 -0.91
C HIS A 547 -30.56 3.36 -0.90
N VAL A 548 -31.27 4.28 -1.52
CA VAL A 548 -32.73 4.21 -1.59
C VAL A 548 -33.18 2.88 -2.23
N GLY A 549 -33.99 2.11 -1.50
CA GLY A 549 -34.50 0.79 -1.89
C GLY A 549 -33.61 -0.40 -1.49
N TYR A 550 -32.51 -0.17 -0.76
CA TYR A 550 -31.64 -1.26 -0.29
C TYR A 550 -32.37 -2.23 0.66
N PHE A 551 -33.23 -1.71 1.55
CA PHE A 551 -33.96 -2.55 2.49
C PHE A 551 -35.01 -3.46 1.84
N ASP A 552 -35.37 -3.23 0.58
CA ASP A 552 -36.32 -4.04 -0.19
C ASP A 552 -35.61 -5.16 -1.01
N LEU A 553 -34.28 -5.22 -0.99
CA LEU A 553 -33.53 -6.22 -1.73
C LEU A 553 -33.70 -7.62 -1.14
N PRO A 554 -33.70 -8.67 -1.98
CA PRO A 554 -33.68 -10.05 -1.52
C PRO A 554 -32.49 -10.32 -0.60
N HIS A 555 -32.74 -10.92 0.55
CA HIS A 555 -31.71 -11.29 1.51
C HIS A 555 -31.04 -12.61 1.11
N ILE A 556 -29.70 -12.64 1.22
CA ILE A 556 -28.90 -13.85 1.09
C ILE A 556 -28.13 -14.07 2.39
N ASP A 557 -28.28 -15.29 2.95
CA ASP A 557 -27.47 -15.75 4.07
C ASP A 557 -26.05 -16.06 3.57
N VAL A 558 -25.11 -15.16 3.86
CA VAL A 558 -23.71 -15.27 3.44
C VAL A 558 -23.02 -16.51 4.01
N ASP A 559 -23.37 -16.90 5.24
CA ASP A 559 -22.79 -18.09 5.90
C ASP A 559 -23.28 -19.41 5.28
N ALA A 560 -24.40 -19.37 4.54
CA ALA A 560 -24.90 -20.53 3.80
C ALA A 560 -24.24 -20.73 2.43
N ILE A 561 -23.42 -19.79 1.95
CA ILE A 561 -22.72 -19.92 0.66
C ILE A 561 -21.53 -20.88 0.82
N PRO A 562 -21.44 -21.96 0.00
CA PRO A 562 -20.31 -22.87 0.04
C PRO A 562 -18.97 -22.16 -0.21
N ILE A 563 -17.93 -22.58 0.49
CA ILE A 563 -16.60 -21.93 0.39
C ILE A 563 -16.01 -22.03 -1.03
N GLU A 564 -16.40 -23.05 -1.79
CA GLU A 564 -15.97 -23.32 -3.17
C GLU A 564 -16.52 -22.27 -4.16
N GLU A 565 -17.60 -21.56 -3.81
CA GLU A 565 -18.17 -20.47 -4.61
C GLU A 565 -17.35 -19.18 -4.52
N PHE A 566 -16.42 -19.08 -3.57
CA PHE A 566 -15.58 -17.90 -3.40
C PHE A 566 -14.27 -18.01 -4.21
N PRO A 567 -13.82 -16.91 -4.83
CA PRO A 567 -14.46 -15.58 -4.88
C PRO A 567 -15.70 -15.57 -5.79
N LEU A 568 -16.77 -14.92 -5.31
CA LEU A 568 -18.08 -14.96 -5.97
C LEU A 568 -18.04 -14.50 -7.44
N TYR A 569 -17.24 -13.49 -7.77
CA TYR A 569 -17.13 -12.94 -9.13
C TYR A 569 -16.49 -13.92 -10.14
N HIS A 570 -15.91 -15.03 -9.71
CA HIS A 570 -15.46 -16.10 -10.59
C HIS A 570 -16.55 -17.16 -10.84
N HIS A 571 -17.54 -17.27 -9.95
CA HIS A 571 -18.55 -18.30 -9.95
C HIS A 571 -19.98 -17.80 -10.21
N TRP A 572 -20.26 -16.52 -9.87
CA TRP A 572 -21.55 -15.90 -10.06
C TRP A 572 -21.47 -14.79 -11.10
N THR A 573 -22.55 -14.63 -11.89
CA THR A 573 -22.66 -13.50 -12.80
C THR A 573 -22.85 -12.19 -12.02
N TYR A 574 -22.37 -11.09 -12.55
CA TYR A 574 -22.59 -9.76 -11.96
C TYR A 574 -24.05 -9.45 -11.77
N ASP A 575 -24.93 -9.83 -12.71
CA ASP A 575 -26.37 -9.68 -12.59
C ASP A 575 -26.92 -10.38 -11.34
N ARG A 576 -26.45 -11.60 -11.03
CA ARG A 576 -26.86 -12.31 -9.80
C ARG A 576 -26.34 -11.58 -8.54
N ILE A 577 -25.12 -11.09 -8.56
CA ILE A 577 -24.49 -10.36 -7.45
C ILE A 577 -25.24 -9.07 -7.15
N TYR A 578 -25.63 -8.31 -8.18
CA TYR A 578 -26.27 -6.98 -8.01
C TYR A 578 -27.74 -7.02 -7.58
N ARG A 579 -28.38 -8.17 -7.47
CA ARG A 579 -29.83 -8.30 -7.19
C ARG A 579 -30.19 -8.64 -5.75
N ASN A 580 -29.28 -8.49 -4.81
CA ASN A 580 -29.48 -8.88 -3.42
C ASN A 580 -28.78 -7.92 -2.45
N ASP A 581 -28.94 -8.16 -1.14
CA ASP A 581 -28.43 -7.30 -0.08
C ASP A 581 -27.01 -7.66 0.42
N MET A 582 -26.29 -8.54 -0.30
CA MET A 582 -24.88 -8.80 0.01
C MET A 582 -24.02 -7.57 -0.27
N ILE A 583 -23.02 -7.36 0.56
CA ILE A 583 -21.99 -6.33 0.38
C ILE A 583 -20.61 -6.95 0.27
N LYS A 584 -19.79 -6.42 -0.64
CA LYS A 584 -18.41 -6.87 -0.84
C LYS A 584 -17.50 -6.34 0.27
N GLN A 585 -17.70 -5.09 0.65
CA GLN A 585 -16.86 -4.32 1.57
C GLN A 585 -17.66 -3.19 2.22
N PRO A 586 -17.17 -2.59 3.35
CA PRO A 586 -17.93 -1.58 4.08
C PRO A 586 -18.31 -0.37 3.22
N ASP A 587 -19.56 0.02 3.28
CA ASP A 587 -20.15 1.24 2.70
C ASP A 587 -20.69 2.12 3.84
N VAL A 588 -21.84 1.80 4.42
CA VAL A 588 -22.37 2.50 5.59
C VAL A 588 -21.38 2.45 6.77
N LEU A 589 -20.81 1.29 7.07
CA LEU A 589 -19.86 1.15 8.17
C LEU A 589 -18.59 1.98 7.95
N MET A 590 -18.24 2.28 6.68
CA MET A 590 -17.07 3.08 6.37
C MET A 590 -17.23 4.53 6.83
N PHE A 591 -18.30 5.25 6.46
CA PHE A 591 -18.45 6.63 6.92
C PHE A 591 -18.75 6.74 8.42
N LEU A 592 -19.39 5.73 9.01
CA LEU A 592 -19.57 5.64 10.46
C LEU A 592 -18.23 5.50 11.20
N PHE A 593 -17.24 4.85 10.59
CA PHE A 593 -15.87 4.84 11.08
C PHE A 593 -15.18 6.19 10.87
N LEU A 594 -15.20 6.74 9.65
CA LEU A 594 -14.48 7.98 9.30
C LEU A 594 -14.94 9.21 10.12
N PHE A 595 -16.19 9.23 10.52
CA PHE A 595 -16.81 10.32 11.32
C PHE A 595 -17.41 9.82 12.63
N ASN A 596 -16.72 8.88 13.26
CA ASN A 596 -17.19 8.10 14.40
C ASN A 596 -17.73 8.93 15.56
N SER A 597 -17.07 10.05 15.87
CA SER A 597 -17.49 10.96 16.97
C SER A 597 -18.85 11.64 16.77
N ARG A 598 -19.40 11.59 15.56
CA ARG A 598 -20.71 12.22 15.24
C ARG A 598 -21.90 11.31 15.49
N PHE A 599 -21.67 10.04 15.81
CA PHE A 599 -22.71 9.05 15.96
C PHE A 599 -22.74 8.47 17.37
N SER A 600 -23.96 8.24 17.88
CA SER A 600 -24.14 7.58 19.17
C SER A 600 -23.79 6.09 19.09
N GLN A 601 -23.43 5.49 20.24
CA GLN A 601 -23.15 4.06 20.33
C GLN A 601 -24.32 3.18 19.84
N ASP A 602 -25.56 3.62 20.08
CA ASP A 602 -26.76 2.91 19.61
C ASP A 602 -26.85 2.87 18.08
N VAL A 603 -26.54 4.00 17.41
CA VAL A 603 -26.50 4.06 15.93
C VAL A 603 -25.39 3.18 15.39
N LEU A 604 -24.19 3.26 15.96
CA LEU A 604 -23.07 2.42 15.55
C LEU A 604 -23.38 0.93 15.71
N LYS A 605 -23.99 0.55 16.85
CA LYS A 605 -24.39 -0.82 17.14
C LYS A 605 -25.45 -1.32 16.16
N ALA A 606 -26.52 -0.57 15.96
CA ALA A 606 -27.60 -0.97 15.07
C ALA A 606 -27.10 -1.22 13.64
N ASN A 607 -26.27 -0.29 13.12
CA ASN A 607 -25.72 -0.44 11.77
C ASN A 607 -24.70 -1.58 11.67
N TYR A 608 -23.83 -1.76 12.66
CA TYR A 608 -22.89 -2.87 12.68
C TYR A 608 -23.63 -4.23 12.66
N GLU A 609 -24.59 -4.42 13.55
CA GLU A 609 -25.37 -5.66 13.65
C GLU A 609 -26.20 -5.94 12.40
N PHE A 610 -26.57 -4.91 11.63
CA PHE A 610 -27.29 -5.05 10.38
C PHE A 610 -26.39 -5.37 9.19
N TYR A 611 -25.28 -4.64 9.02
CA TYR A 611 -24.43 -4.71 7.82
C TYR A 611 -23.34 -5.78 7.90
N GLU A 612 -22.80 -6.09 9.10
CA GLU A 612 -21.74 -7.08 9.25
C GLU A 612 -22.13 -8.46 8.70
N PRO A 613 -23.32 -9.04 9.04
CA PRO A 613 -23.70 -10.37 8.52
C PRO A 613 -23.97 -10.42 7.02
N ARG A 614 -24.07 -9.27 6.35
CA ARG A 614 -24.26 -9.15 4.90
C ARG A 614 -22.94 -9.03 4.13
N CYS A 615 -21.85 -8.79 4.84
CA CYS A 615 -20.55 -8.58 4.21
C CYS A 615 -19.86 -9.92 3.93
N ILE A 616 -19.51 -10.15 2.66
CA ILE A 616 -18.81 -11.38 2.26
C ILE A 616 -17.31 -11.37 2.56
N HIS A 617 -16.75 -10.21 2.88
CA HIS A 617 -15.34 -10.02 3.21
C HIS A 617 -14.35 -10.55 2.15
N GLU A 618 -14.67 -10.42 0.88
CA GLU A 618 -13.74 -10.75 -0.22
C GLU A 618 -12.74 -9.63 -0.53
N SER A 619 -12.85 -8.51 0.16
CA SER A 619 -11.98 -7.34 -0.01
C SER A 619 -10.96 -7.22 1.12
N SER A 620 -9.74 -6.77 0.78
CA SER A 620 -8.73 -6.38 1.77
C SER A 620 -9.11 -5.14 2.59
N LEU A 621 -10.12 -4.38 2.14
CA LEU A 621 -10.67 -3.20 2.81
C LEU A 621 -11.57 -3.54 4.01
N SER A 622 -12.19 -4.72 4.00
CA SER A 622 -13.22 -5.11 4.95
C SER A 622 -12.73 -5.30 6.38
N PRO A 623 -11.62 -6.06 6.62
CA PRO A 623 -11.30 -6.52 7.98
C PRO A 623 -11.00 -5.40 8.96
N SER A 624 -10.44 -4.27 8.50
CA SER A 624 -10.09 -3.16 9.38
C SER A 624 -11.30 -2.46 9.97
N VAL A 625 -12.23 -2.01 9.14
CA VAL A 625 -13.42 -1.27 9.59
C VAL A 625 -14.27 -2.13 10.51
N HIS A 626 -14.44 -3.41 10.16
CA HIS A 626 -15.17 -4.36 10.99
C HIS A 626 -14.47 -4.63 12.32
N SER A 627 -13.13 -4.85 12.35
CA SER A 627 -12.36 -5.00 13.57
C SER A 627 -12.47 -3.78 14.49
N ILE A 628 -12.33 -2.58 13.94
CA ILE A 628 -12.35 -1.33 14.69
C ILE A 628 -13.71 -1.10 15.34
N LEU A 629 -14.81 -1.27 14.58
CA LEU A 629 -16.16 -1.09 15.12
C LEU A 629 -16.52 -2.22 16.09
N ALA A 630 -16.13 -3.46 15.83
CA ALA A 630 -16.33 -4.58 16.76
C ALA A 630 -15.61 -4.33 18.10
N ALA A 631 -14.36 -3.86 18.08
CA ALA A 631 -13.63 -3.50 19.29
C ALA A 631 -14.36 -2.41 20.09
N GLN A 632 -14.85 -1.36 19.42
CA GLN A 632 -15.59 -0.28 20.05
C GLN A 632 -16.92 -0.75 20.67
N LEU A 633 -17.57 -1.75 20.07
CA LEU A 633 -18.83 -2.31 20.54
C LEU A 633 -18.66 -3.43 21.57
N GLY A 634 -17.42 -3.72 22.00
CA GLY A 634 -17.12 -4.78 22.98
C GLY A 634 -17.24 -6.20 22.43
N LYS A 635 -17.27 -6.37 21.11
CA LYS A 635 -17.27 -7.67 20.42
C LYS A 635 -15.83 -8.18 20.26
N GLU A 636 -15.20 -8.50 21.38
CA GLU A 636 -13.74 -8.75 21.43
C GLU A 636 -13.27 -9.87 20.50
N LYS A 637 -14.04 -10.99 20.43
CA LYS A 637 -13.69 -12.12 19.59
C LYS A 637 -13.71 -11.75 18.11
N GLU A 638 -14.77 -11.09 17.64
CA GLU A 638 -14.90 -10.63 16.25
C GLU A 638 -13.78 -9.64 15.90
N ALA A 639 -13.52 -8.67 16.78
CA ALA A 639 -12.45 -7.69 16.60
C ALA A 639 -11.09 -8.37 16.44
N PHE A 640 -10.80 -9.38 17.25
CA PHE A 640 -9.53 -10.11 17.22
C PHE A 640 -9.42 -11.01 15.98
N ASP A 641 -10.50 -11.68 15.57
CA ASP A 641 -10.52 -12.54 14.39
C ASP A 641 -10.28 -11.70 13.11
N PHE A 642 -10.93 -10.54 12.96
CA PHE A 642 -10.70 -9.62 11.84
C PHE A 642 -9.29 -9.01 11.86
N PHE A 643 -8.76 -8.68 13.03
CA PHE A 643 -7.39 -8.20 13.17
C PHE A 643 -6.39 -9.26 12.70
N GLY A 644 -6.53 -10.50 13.15
CA GLY A 644 -5.67 -11.62 12.73
C GLY A 644 -5.73 -11.84 11.23
N PHE A 645 -6.92 -11.73 10.62
CA PHE A 645 -7.10 -11.82 9.18
C PHE A 645 -6.35 -10.71 8.44
N ALA A 646 -6.47 -9.44 8.86
CA ALA A 646 -5.77 -8.32 8.23
C ALA A 646 -4.24 -8.44 8.41
N THR A 647 -3.79 -8.72 9.63
CA THR A 647 -2.37 -8.72 10.00
C THR A 647 -1.57 -9.83 9.33
N ARG A 648 -2.22 -10.97 9.06
CA ARG A 648 -1.57 -12.15 8.48
C ARG A 648 -2.06 -12.48 7.07
N MET A 649 -2.82 -11.61 6.44
CA MET A 649 -3.43 -11.84 5.13
C MET A 649 -2.44 -12.43 4.11
N ASP A 650 -1.27 -11.83 4.00
CA ASP A 650 -0.25 -12.23 3.03
C ASP A 650 0.70 -13.32 3.58
N LEU A 651 1.05 -13.29 4.86
CA LEU A 651 1.90 -14.31 5.47
C LEU A 651 1.24 -15.70 5.50
N ASP A 652 -0.07 -15.74 5.68
CA ASP A 652 -0.85 -16.98 5.74
C ASP A 652 -1.71 -17.20 4.49
N ASN A 653 -1.50 -16.38 3.44
CA ASN A 653 -2.16 -16.47 2.14
C ASN A 653 -3.70 -16.63 2.23
N TYR A 654 -4.34 -15.91 3.15
CA TYR A 654 -5.76 -16.08 3.45
C TYR A 654 -6.69 -15.95 2.25
N ASN A 655 -6.41 -15.01 1.34
CA ASN A 655 -7.20 -14.80 0.12
C ASN A 655 -6.74 -15.66 -1.05
N ARG A 656 -5.71 -16.49 -0.89
CA ARG A 656 -5.13 -17.37 -1.92
C ARG A 656 -4.62 -16.63 -3.16
N ASN A 657 -4.32 -15.35 -3.04
CA ASN A 657 -3.82 -14.51 -4.13
C ASN A 657 -2.62 -13.63 -3.74
N SER A 658 -1.95 -13.94 -2.62
CA SER A 658 -0.72 -13.23 -2.21
C SER A 658 0.42 -13.43 -3.21
N GLY A 659 0.37 -14.47 -4.05
CA GLY A 659 1.31 -14.67 -5.16
C GLY A 659 1.26 -13.56 -6.22
N GLU A 660 0.15 -12.85 -6.36
CA GLU A 660 -0.03 -11.70 -7.27
C GLU A 660 0.59 -10.39 -6.77
N GLY A 661 1.07 -10.37 -5.53
CA GLY A 661 1.58 -9.21 -4.80
C GLY A 661 0.88 -9.01 -3.47
N LEU A 662 1.53 -8.30 -2.54
CA LEU A 662 1.02 -8.02 -1.20
C LEU A 662 -0.21 -7.09 -1.23
N HIS A 663 -1.06 -7.19 -0.23
CA HIS A 663 -2.27 -6.36 -0.11
C HIS A 663 -1.97 -5.10 0.72
N THR A 664 -1.50 -4.02 0.07
CA THR A 664 -1.05 -2.79 0.74
C THR A 664 -2.12 -2.20 1.66
N THR A 665 -3.38 -2.23 1.25
CA THR A 665 -4.50 -1.76 2.07
C THR A 665 -4.69 -2.59 3.33
N SER A 666 -4.60 -3.93 3.25
CA SER A 666 -4.68 -4.80 4.43
C SER A 666 -3.49 -4.60 5.36
N ILE A 667 -2.32 -4.35 4.80
CA ILE A 667 -1.09 -4.04 5.55
C ILE A 667 -1.28 -2.75 6.37
N ALA A 668 -1.79 -1.68 5.76
CA ALA A 668 -2.13 -0.44 6.45
C ALA A 668 -3.26 -0.65 7.49
N ALA A 669 -4.27 -1.43 7.12
CA ALA A 669 -5.40 -1.77 7.96
C ALA A 669 -5.00 -2.53 9.24
N ALA A 670 -3.99 -3.38 9.19
CA ALA A 670 -3.47 -4.08 10.37
C ALA A 670 -2.98 -3.10 11.45
N TRP A 671 -2.29 -2.03 11.05
CA TRP A 671 -1.90 -0.94 11.95
C TRP A 671 -3.14 -0.21 12.51
N MET A 672 -4.11 0.10 11.63
CA MET A 672 -5.35 0.77 12.05
C MET A 672 -6.13 -0.05 13.09
N ASN A 673 -6.16 -1.37 12.96
CA ASN A 673 -6.84 -2.26 13.90
C ASN A 673 -6.26 -2.17 15.31
N ILE A 674 -4.96 -1.93 15.43
CA ILE A 674 -4.34 -1.73 16.75
C ILE A 674 -4.62 -0.30 17.25
N VAL A 675 -4.33 0.71 16.46
CA VAL A 675 -4.38 2.10 16.92
C VAL A 675 -5.81 2.62 17.05
N TYR A 676 -6.63 2.47 16.00
CA TYR A 676 -8.04 2.87 16.04
C TYR A 676 -8.95 1.82 16.68
N GLY A 677 -8.64 0.52 16.52
CA GLY A 677 -9.41 -0.58 17.09
C GLY A 677 -9.12 -0.75 18.58
N PHE A 678 -8.08 -1.52 18.93
CA PHE A 678 -7.78 -1.81 20.34
C PHE A 678 -7.30 -0.60 21.14
N GLY A 679 -6.53 0.32 20.51
CA GLY A 679 -6.14 1.60 21.12
C GLY A 679 -7.31 2.58 21.30
N GLY A 680 -8.42 2.33 20.61
CA GLY A 680 -9.64 3.15 20.71
C GLY A 680 -9.43 4.60 20.32
N LEU A 681 -8.42 4.88 19.47
CA LEU A 681 -8.12 6.23 19.00
C LEU A 681 -9.25 6.75 18.11
N ARG A 682 -9.67 8.00 18.33
CA ARG A 682 -10.55 8.76 17.44
C ARG A 682 -9.93 10.13 17.20
N SER A 683 -9.80 10.50 15.93
CA SER A 683 -9.13 11.73 15.48
C SER A 683 -10.09 12.67 14.70
N ASP A 684 -11.34 12.29 14.54
CA ASP A 684 -12.34 13.04 13.80
C ASP A 684 -13.04 14.16 14.61
N ALA A 685 -12.87 14.17 15.93
CA ALA A 685 -13.32 15.25 16.84
C ALA A 685 -12.30 16.40 16.93
N GLU A 686 -12.62 17.43 17.70
CA GLU A 686 -11.71 18.57 17.94
C GLU A 686 -10.50 18.19 18.80
N VAL A 687 -10.67 17.21 19.69
CA VAL A 687 -9.64 16.70 20.60
C VAL A 687 -9.46 15.20 20.36
N LEU A 688 -8.21 14.76 20.33
CA LEU A 688 -7.90 13.33 20.19
C LEU A 688 -8.50 12.54 21.36
N THR A 689 -9.20 11.46 21.04
CA THR A 689 -9.80 10.59 22.05
C THR A 689 -9.14 9.23 22.06
N LEU A 690 -8.91 8.66 23.25
CA LEU A 690 -8.40 7.32 23.47
C LEU A 690 -9.32 6.53 24.41
N ARG A 691 -9.70 5.32 24.00
CA ARG A 691 -10.47 4.35 24.80
C ARG A 691 -9.88 2.94 24.62
N PRO A 692 -8.66 2.70 25.12
CA PRO A 692 -7.95 1.45 24.87
C PRO A 692 -8.67 0.24 25.48
N THR A 693 -8.68 -0.84 24.73
CA THR A 693 -9.08 -2.19 25.17
C THR A 693 -7.92 -3.15 24.93
N ILE A 694 -7.95 -4.34 25.49
CA ILE A 694 -6.90 -5.34 25.27
C ILE A 694 -7.50 -6.71 24.99
N PRO A 695 -7.14 -7.38 23.87
CA PRO A 695 -7.56 -8.74 23.61
C PRO A 695 -7.19 -9.72 24.72
N GLU A 696 -8.03 -10.72 24.97
CA GLU A 696 -7.82 -11.70 26.03
C GLU A 696 -6.48 -12.43 25.90
N LYS A 697 -6.04 -12.73 24.68
CA LYS A 697 -4.78 -13.44 24.40
C LYS A 697 -3.54 -12.62 24.75
N TRP A 698 -3.60 -11.28 24.71
CA TRP A 698 -2.43 -10.43 24.94
C TRP A 698 -2.22 -10.13 26.42
N ASN A 699 -0.95 -10.05 26.85
CA ASN A 699 -0.57 -9.58 28.17
C ASN A 699 -0.46 -8.06 28.22
N SER A 700 0.13 -7.49 27.17
CA SER A 700 0.23 -6.06 26.94
C SER A 700 0.45 -5.76 25.45
N TYR A 701 0.20 -4.52 25.06
CA TYR A 701 0.67 -3.99 23.80
C TYR A 701 1.07 -2.52 23.94
N ARG A 702 1.97 -2.07 23.06
CA ARG A 702 2.46 -0.69 23.04
C ARG A 702 2.51 -0.19 21.61
N PHE A 703 2.13 1.07 21.38
CA PHE A 703 2.29 1.76 20.12
C PHE A 703 2.66 3.23 20.34
N ARG A 704 3.18 3.85 19.29
CA ARG A 704 3.56 5.27 19.28
C ARG A 704 2.88 5.95 18.10
N ILE A 705 2.47 7.21 18.30
CA ILE A 705 1.90 8.05 17.25
C ILE A 705 2.42 9.48 17.41
N VAL A 706 2.52 10.18 16.30
CA VAL A 706 2.80 11.64 16.28
C VAL A 706 1.47 12.37 16.16
N TYR A 707 1.19 13.24 17.10
CA TYR A 707 0.01 14.11 17.07
C TYR A 707 0.41 15.55 17.37
N ARG A 708 0.15 16.46 16.43
CA ARG A 708 0.54 17.89 16.52
C ARG A 708 2.02 18.10 16.88
N GLY A 709 2.89 17.28 16.33
CA GLY A 709 4.33 17.33 16.54
C GLY A 709 4.86 16.61 17.78
N GLU A 710 3.98 16.13 18.67
CA GLU A 710 4.36 15.39 19.86
C GLU A 710 4.24 13.87 19.64
N ILE A 711 5.24 13.11 20.12
CA ILE A 711 5.20 11.65 20.09
C ILE A 711 4.47 11.12 21.32
N LEU A 712 3.26 10.64 21.13
CA LEU A 712 2.48 9.98 22.18
C LEU A 712 2.79 8.49 22.21
N CYS A 713 3.28 8.00 23.33
CA CYS A 713 3.45 6.59 23.62
C CYS A 713 2.28 6.08 24.47
N VAL A 714 1.65 5.02 24.02
CA VAL A 714 0.53 4.34 24.69
C VAL A 714 0.94 2.92 24.99
N CYS A 715 0.91 2.51 26.26
CA CYS A 715 1.14 1.13 26.67
C CYS A 715 -0.08 0.62 27.44
N VAL A 716 -0.65 -0.47 26.97
CA VAL A 716 -1.89 -1.05 27.51
C VAL A 716 -1.59 -2.40 28.14
N GLU A 717 -1.95 -2.58 29.39
CA GLU A 717 -1.94 -3.83 30.14
C GLU A 717 -3.38 -4.23 30.50
N LYS A 718 -3.58 -5.40 31.08
CA LYS A 718 -4.92 -5.94 31.36
C LYS A 718 -5.85 -5.02 32.15
N GLU A 719 -5.31 -4.23 33.08
CA GLU A 719 -6.13 -3.41 33.99
C GLU A 719 -5.78 -1.92 33.94
N ARG A 720 -4.73 -1.54 33.20
CA ARG A 720 -4.22 -0.17 33.20
C ARG A 720 -3.56 0.23 31.89
N VAL A 721 -3.48 1.54 31.67
CA VAL A 721 -2.84 2.15 30.51
C VAL A 721 -1.81 3.17 30.97
N SER A 722 -0.60 3.16 30.42
CA SER A 722 0.31 4.28 30.57
C SER A 722 0.30 5.19 29.37
N LEU A 723 0.42 6.49 29.61
CA LEU A 723 0.50 7.53 28.61
C LEU A 723 1.70 8.43 28.89
N GLN A 724 2.47 8.77 27.86
CA GLN A 724 3.65 9.63 27.95
C GLN A 724 3.92 10.32 26.61
N THR A 725 4.40 11.59 26.64
CA THR A 725 5.02 12.21 25.46
C THR A 725 6.54 11.96 25.50
N LEU A 726 7.14 11.60 24.36
CA LEU A 726 8.56 11.20 24.31
C LEU A 726 9.52 12.34 23.96
N ASN A 727 9.04 13.43 23.41
CA ASN A 727 9.85 14.60 22.99
C ASN A 727 9.68 15.84 23.87
N GLY A 728 9.05 15.69 25.04
CA GLY A 728 9.07 16.67 26.13
C GLY A 728 7.98 17.73 26.12
N GLY A 729 7.10 17.73 25.13
CA GLY A 729 5.92 18.58 25.11
C GLY A 729 4.74 18.00 25.90
N SER A 730 3.57 18.64 25.80
CA SER A 730 2.33 18.14 26.40
C SER A 730 1.19 18.07 25.40
N LEU A 731 0.27 17.14 25.62
CA LEU A 731 -0.93 16.92 24.82
C LEU A 731 -2.17 16.91 25.69
N SER A 732 -3.16 17.72 25.32
CA SER A 732 -4.50 17.61 25.91
C SER A 732 -5.32 16.62 25.07
N ILE A 733 -5.81 15.56 25.69
CA ILE A 733 -6.62 14.50 25.04
C ILE A 733 -7.83 14.14 25.91
N LEU A 734 -8.79 13.45 25.31
CA LEU A 734 -9.87 12.79 26.03
C LEU A 734 -9.50 11.30 26.25
N PHE A 735 -9.39 10.90 27.49
CA PHE A 735 -9.16 9.50 27.88
C PHE A 735 -10.41 8.96 28.57
N TYR A 736 -11.12 8.03 27.92
CA TYR A 736 -12.46 7.59 28.31
C TYR A 736 -13.38 8.78 28.62
N ASP A 737 -13.44 9.75 27.71
CA ASP A 737 -14.22 11.00 27.78
C ASP A 737 -13.80 11.99 28.90
N GLN A 738 -12.76 11.68 29.67
CA GLN A 738 -12.22 12.59 30.66
C GLN A 738 -11.06 13.38 30.07
N PRO A 739 -11.06 14.72 30.18
CA PRO A 739 -9.95 15.52 29.70
C PRO A 739 -8.73 15.29 30.59
N ILE A 740 -7.61 14.95 29.97
CA ILE A 740 -6.32 14.77 30.64
C ILE A 740 -5.21 15.48 29.90
N GLU A 741 -4.16 15.85 30.62
CA GLU A 741 -2.90 16.33 30.07
C GLU A 741 -1.85 15.23 30.17
N VAL A 742 -1.31 14.84 29.01
CA VAL A 742 -0.21 13.90 28.89
C VAL A 742 1.09 14.68 28.73
N THR A 743 2.09 14.34 29.51
CA THR A 743 3.40 15.02 29.56
C THR A 743 4.54 14.04 29.39
N GLY A 744 5.81 14.50 29.46
CA GLY A 744 6.99 13.64 29.43
C GLY A 744 7.13 12.69 30.62
N GLU A 745 6.31 12.83 31.67
CA GLU A 745 6.23 11.88 32.78
C GLU A 745 5.27 10.75 32.43
N GLU A 746 5.71 9.50 32.55
CA GLU A 746 4.83 8.33 32.34
C GLU A 746 3.77 8.26 33.44
N LYS A 747 2.48 8.31 33.06
CA LYS A 747 1.36 8.21 33.99
C LYS A 747 0.49 7.01 33.67
N TRP A 748 0.12 6.28 34.73
CA TRP A 748 -0.72 5.09 34.66
C TRP A 748 -2.17 5.41 35.06
N PHE A 749 -3.11 4.95 34.27
CA PHE A 749 -4.55 5.10 34.46
C PHE A 749 -5.21 3.73 34.50
N ALA A 750 -6.19 3.53 35.36
CA ALA A 750 -6.98 2.30 35.33
C ALA A 750 -7.90 2.25 34.13
N ILE A 751 -8.06 1.06 33.52
CA ILE A 751 -9.09 0.82 32.52
C ILE A 751 -10.45 0.80 33.23
N PRO A 752 -11.44 1.62 32.84
CA PRO A 752 -12.76 1.57 33.42
C PRO A 752 -13.38 0.17 33.25
N LYS A 753 -13.84 -0.43 34.32
CA LYS A 753 -14.63 -1.68 34.22
C LYS A 753 -15.95 -1.32 33.53
N ASN A 754 -16.23 -1.95 32.39
CA ASN A 754 -17.54 -1.82 31.77
C ASN A 754 -18.58 -2.33 32.78
N ASN A 755 -19.48 -1.45 33.22
CA ASN A 755 -20.66 -1.81 34.01
C ASN A 755 -21.74 -2.35 33.08
#